data_783fd0e46eb15c5ee71f4b0e3b9ccc68
#
_entry.id   783fd0e46eb15c5ee71f4b0e3b9ccc68
#
_cell.length_a   1.000
_cell.length_b   1.000
_cell.length_c   1.000
_cell.angle_alpha   90.00
_cell.angle_beta   90.00
_cell.angle_gamma   90.00
#
_symmetry.space_group_name_H-M   'P 1'
#
loop_
_entity.id
_entity.type
_entity.pdbx_description
1 polymer ?
#
loop_
_entity_poly.entity_id
_entity_poly.type
_entity_poly.pdbx_seq_one_letter_code
_entity_poly.pdbx_strand_id
1 'polypeptide(L)'
;MKNFIKLLVTISFVLFYTQASFAQTKTATPVTNGVKTLDPIIDTKISRGAEFTEKNISSSIGTQTTTVTMESPISTTKTTKDVISNLINKDGSTTRTTRRITTTTVITPKVTTVTAPKTVTDKVYVNVITTTITTPRTSTIVNGKEVITTGTPVTNVGAAVKTFVRDVSTTSIIQISVSRENITTSTDDTPGILIATEIIPAPGAITNYTGTPTPGYNSNPVFYQTNEFNSGVGSYVNADKAYARGWTGRGVTVAVADTGYATNSTDLQGQVIATRDYTGTGINDTNGHGTFVLGEIVALKNGVGTQGIAYDSKAIVVKIGSGSSVNLSAAAQGLTWAADQGAVVGNVSANSNYDSTFTSKLVSVSKGVYRSTDSRYNYSTGQYYNLQDPTEWKAVTDRGMVVVNAAGNQGLAVSANPGYFATVTDASGNLLLGGRMLIVGAADEKGNLYSWSNKAGSICQNYVASNNTCADKYKVSDFYIMAPGVVQSTSLNNGVTTMYGTSMAAPIVTGGVALVSQMWPYMKGENVVRLLTTTANKNIPNYDPSVNGAGMLDLDRATQPVGAVGIPTSGRTTSAVNTVTLNTSGGTGSALSSLKNTGALSSVMIVDEFSRDFYVNLSQGITVKDKRKLSDVKAQQDGLSYLPFQQSFGNFNQGGEFAVMDDLKLGINSNPNFKGDWSSHVTKKFGLSPDFAVRTTLGTMSEQTTWLGNEGSGALSVGKNNNTNFAQVGLDYVQDKNKWSIDLGRGYTNVNTASNSLIKSVDIIQSQSLKIGFEQSLTDNSNWGITAGLPNYITKGSATVSVPYATSAEGDVLYNDVRANLKTRTPEKNLGLYYTEKSESEMEWGMRYNIEYRNNIAGETGKNGLGFGVQVERRF
;
A
#
# COMPACT_ATOMS: atom_id res chain seq x y z
N MET A 1 -50.20 -31.82 4.67
CA MET A 1 -48.84 -31.27 4.93
C MET A 1 -47.76 -31.81 4.00
N LYS A 2 -47.52 -33.14 3.82
CA LYS A 2 -46.53 -33.67 2.88
C LYS A 2 -46.73 -33.28 1.40
N ASN A 3 -47.99 -33.22 0.94
CA ASN A 3 -48.31 -32.82 -0.46
C ASN A 3 -48.22 -31.30 -0.63
N PHE A 4 -48.41 -30.54 0.40
CA PHE A 4 -48.27 -29.07 0.43
C PHE A 4 -46.81 -28.63 0.30
N ILE A 5 -45.90 -29.31 0.99
CA ILE A 5 -44.47 -29.09 0.90
C ILE A 5 -43.90 -29.44 -0.48
N LYS A 6 -44.41 -30.51 -1.11
CA LYS A 6 -44.02 -30.87 -2.49
C LYS A 6 -44.48 -29.83 -3.52
N LEU A 7 -45.64 -29.21 -3.34
CA LEU A 7 -46.13 -28.16 -4.22
C LEU A 7 -45.27 -26.88 -4.10
N LEU A 8 -44.82 -26.51 -2.90
CA LEU A 8 -43.92 -25.40 -2.66
C LEU A 8 -42.57 -25.56 -3.36
N VAL A 9 -41.98 -26.74 -3.32
CA VAL A 9 -40.69 -27.03 -3.97
C VAL A 9 -40.82 -26.99 -5.49
N THR A 10 -41.97 -27.44 -6.05
CA THR A 10 -42.18 -27.45 -7.51
C THR A 10 -42.46 -26.05 -8.06
N ILE A 11 -43.19 -25.20 -7.33
CA ILE A 11 -43.45 -23.80 -7.74
C ILE A 11 -42.16 -22.95 -7.69
N SER A 12 -41.26 -23.23 -6.76
CA SER A 12 -39.97 -22.56 -6.71
C SER A 12 -39.05 -22.86 -7.90
N PHE A 13 -39.23 -23.98 -8.58
CA PHE A 13 -38.39 -24.39 -9.71
C PHE A 13 -38.85 -23.85 -11.08
N VAL A 14 -40.08 -23.46 -11.25
CA VAL A 14 -40.61 -23.02 -12.55
C VAL A 14 -40.45 -21.53 -12.82
N LEU A 15 -40.16 -20.72 -11.80
CA LEU A 15 -40.14 -19.25 -11.91
C LEU A 15 -38.74 -18.62 -12.17
N PHE A 16 -37.67 -19.41 -12.33
CA PHE A 16 -36.32 -18.88 -12.40
C PHE A 16 -35.45 -19.35 -13.58
N TYR A 17 -36.01 -19.44 -14.77
CA TYR A 17 -35.22 -19.60 -15.99
C TYR A 17 -35.56 -18.52 -17.03
N THR A 18 -35.06 -17.33 -16.86
CA THR A 18 -34.80 -16.38 -17.97
C THR A 18 -33.46 -15.67 -17.68
N GLN A 19 -32.41 -16.07 -18.41
CA GLN A 19 -31.21 -15.30 -18.53
C GLN A 19 -31.42 -14.10 -19.45
N ALA A 20 -31.26 -12.91 -18.95
CA ALA A 20 -31.10 -11.72 -19.78
C ALA A 20 -29.61 -11.31 -19.75
N SER A 21 -28.96 -11.45 -20.89
CA SER A 21 -27.65 -10.91 -21.16
C SER A 21 -27.78 -9.41 -21.46
N PHE A 22 -27.10 -8.57 -20.70
CA PHE A 22 -26.93 -7.16 -21.04
C PHE A 22 -25.47 -6.87 -21.35
N ALA A 23 -25.27 -6.33 -22.53
CA ALA A 23 -23.97 -5.81 -22.98
C ALA A 23 -23.67 -4.46 -22.33
N GLN A 24 -22.45 -4.31 -21.82
CA GLN A 24 -21.97 -3.03 -21.31
C GLN A 24 -21.30 -2.22 -22.41
N THR A 25 -21.78 -1.01 -22.63
CA THR A 25 -21.11 0.05 -23.39
C THR A 25 -20.29 0.91 -22.42
N LYS A 26 -19.00 1.04 -22.73
CA LYS A 26 -18.08 1.96 -22.03
C LYS A 26 -18.22 3.37 -22.58
N THR A 27 -18.47 4.33 -21.73
CA THR A 27 -18.29 5.76 -22.02
C THR A 27 -17.08 6.30 -21.25
N ALA A 28 -16.21 7.01 -21.98
CA ALA A 28 -15.04 7.68 -21.46
C ALA A 28 -15.34 9.12 -21.07
N THR A 29 -14.75 9.64 -20.02
CA THR A 29 -14.74 11.05 -19.63
C THR A 29 -13.33 11.62 -19.60
N PRO A 30 -13.13 12.93 -19.87
CA PRO A 30 -11.85 13.48 -20.28
C PRO A 30 -11.02 14.03 -19.10
N VAL A 31 -9.70 14.01 -19.27
CA VAL A 31 -8.70 14.56 -18.35
C VAL A 31 -8.04 15.80 -18.95
N THR A 32 -7.86 16.80 -18.13
CA THR A 32 -7.19 18.08 -18.45
C THR A 32 -5.73 18.07 -17.98
N ASN A 33 -4.89 18.51 -18.91
CA ASN A 33 -3.56 19.14 -18.82
C ASN A 33 -2.53 18.74 -17.75
N GLY A 34 -1.44 18.17 -18.24
CA GLY A 34 -0.13 18.06 -17.61
C GLY A 34 0.81 17.24 -18.49
N VAL A 35 1.99 17.79 -18.79
CA VAL A 35 3.03 17.09 -19.56
C VAL A 35 3.42 15.80 -18.84
N LYS A 36 3.29 14.66 -19.48
CA LYS A 36 3.60 13.36 -18.92
C LYS A 36 4.44 12.55 -19.90
N THR A 37 5.60 12.12 -19.46
CA THR A 37 6.37 11.09 -20.15
C THR A 37 5.64 9.77 -19.96
N LEU A 38 5.23 9.16 -21.02
CA LEU A 38 4.53 7.86 -21.01
C LEU A 38 5.56 6.75 -21.20
N ASP A 39 5.36 5.64 -20.51
CA ASP A 39 6.18 4.45 -20.66
C ASP A 39 6.18 3.95 -22.12
N PRO A 40 7.32 3.44 -22.62
CA PRO A 40 7.40 2.96 -23.98
C PRO A 40 6.50 1.75 -24.19
N ILE A 41 5.84 1.68 -25.33
CA ILE A 41 5.10 0.48 -25.71
C ILE A 41 6.12 -0.56 -26.14
N ILE A 42 6.18 -1.66 -25.40
CA ILE A 42 6.92 -2.85 -25.80
C ILE A 42 5.93 -3.81 -26.45
N ASP A 43 5.97 -3.89 -27.73
CA ASP A 43 5.16 -4.84 -28.50
C ASP A 43 6.03 -6.05 -28.86
N THR A 44 5.76 -7.19 -28.25
CA THR A 44 6.46 -8.44 -28.55
C THR A 44 5.60 -9.24 -29.50
N LYS A 45 5.90 -9.17 -30.77
CA LYS A 45 5.27 -10.04 -31.77
C LYS A 45 6.02 -11.35 -31.87
N ILE A 46 5.40 -12.41 -31.46
CA ILE A 46 5.83 -13.78 -31.76
C ILE A 46 5.11 -14.18 -33.04
N SER A 47 5.78 -14.14 -34.15
CA SER A 47 5.26 -14.73 -35.39
C SER A 47 5.63 -16.20 -35.44
N ARG A 48 4.64 -17.06 -35.32
CA ARG A 48 4.78 -18.47 -35.66
C ARG A 48 4.66 -18.59 -37.19
N GLY A 49 5.67 -19.12 -37.85
CA GLY A 49 5.59 -19.53 -39.24
C GLY A 49 4.52 -20.62 -39.38
N ALA A 50 3.90 -20.68 -40.54
CA ALA A 50 2.88 -21.66 -40.85
C ALA A 50 3.44 -23.09 -40.72
N GLU A 51 2.69 -23.98 -40.08
CA GLU A 51 2.97 -25.40 -40.05
C GLU A 51 2.70 -26.00 -41.43
N PHE A 52 3.67 -26.69 -41.97
CA PHE A 52 3.51 -27.49 -43.19
C PHE A 52 3.44 -28.96 -42.78
N THR A 53 2.29 -29.57 -42.97
CA THR A 53 2.12 -31.02 -42.82
C THR A 53 1.96 -31.66 -44.17
N GLU A 54 2.92 -32.48 -44.60
CA GLU A 54 2.71 -33.39 -45.73
C GLU A 54 2.10 -34.69 -45.19
N LYS A 55 0.86 -34.94 -45.62
CA LYS A 55 0.12 -36.15 -45.31
C LYS A 55 0.34 -37.21 -46.37
N ASN A 56 0.70 -38.40 -45.99
CA ASN A 56 0.48 -39.56 -46.81
C ASN A 56 -0.43 -40.59 -46.13
N ILE A 57 -1.43 -41.05 -46.87
CA ILE A 57 -2.64 -41.67 -46.36
C ILE A 57 -2.60 -43.20 -46.55
N SER A 58 -2.74 -43.91 -45.51
CA SER A 58 -3.63 -45.06 -45.29
C SER A 58 -3.29 -45.78 -44.00
N SER A 59 -4.27 -46.02 -43.17
CA SER A 59 -3.99 -46.51 -41.81
C SER A 59 -5.10 -47.30 -41.19
N SER A 60 -4.76 -48.42 -40.61
CA SER A 60 -5.54 -49.06 -39.52
C SER A 60 -4.71 -48.90 -38.24
N ILE A 61 -5.34 -48.41 -37.18
CA ILE A 61 -4.70 -48.17 -35.88
C ILE A 61 -5.07 -49.33 -34.96
N GLY A 62 -4.09 -50.00 -34.36
CA GLY A 62 -4.30 -50.98 -33.30
C GLY A 62 -4.40 -50.30 -31.91
N THR A 63 -4.62 -51.08 -30.90
CA THR A 63 -4.80 -50.61 -29.53
C THR A 63 -3.60 -49.84 -29.05
N GLN A 64 -3.84 -48.63 -28.55
CA GLN A 64 -2.79 -47.75 -28.01
C GLN A 64 -2.40 -48.19 -26.58
N THR A 65 -1.10 -48.24 -26.34
CA THR A 65 -0.54 -48.47 -25.00
C THR A 65 0.19 -47.20 -24.57
N THR A 66 -0.25 -46.66 -23.44
CA THR A 66 0.39 -45.47 -22.86
C THR A 66 1.30 -45.87 -21.71
N THR A 67 2.57 -45.58 -21.82
CA THR A 67 3.56 -45.77 -20.75
C THR A 67 4.02 -44.42 -20.26
N VAL A 68 3.92 -44.20 -18.93
CA VAL A 68 4.40 -42.97 -18.28
C VAL A 68 5.65 -43.32 -17.50
N THR A 69 6.74 -42.61 -17.81
CA THR A 69 8.02 -42.80 -17.14
C THR A 69 8.48 -41.47 -16.57
N MET A 70 8.88 -41.45 -15.29
CA MET A 70 9.54 -40.30 -14.68
C MET A 70 11.05 -40.45 -14.89
N GLU A 71 11.68 -39.49 -15.53
CA GLU A 71 13.14 -39.47 -15.70
C GLU A 71 13.82 -38.91 -14.44
N SER A 72 15.14 -38.98 -14.38
CA SER A 72 15.90 -38.33 -13.32
C SER A 72 15.73 -36.80 -13.43
N PRO A 73 15.71 -36.06 -12.34
CA PRO A 73 15.60 -34.61 -12.37
C PRO A 73 16.69 -33.98 -13.23
N ILE A 74 16.30 -33.16 -14.19
CA ILE A 74 17.24 -32.50 -15.11
C ILE A 74 17.75 -31.17 -14.54
N SER A 75 17.03 -30.62 -13.58
CA SER A 75 17.41 -29.38 -12.93
C SER A 75 16.88 -29.35 -11.51
N THR A 76 17.73 -28.92 -10.61
CA THR A 76 17.34 -28.61 -9.23
C THR A 76 17.84 -27.19 -8.96
N THR A 77 16.92 -26.27 -8.88
CA THR A 77 17.23 -24.86 -8.58
C THR A 77 16.78 -24.55 -7.15
N LYS A 78 17.68 -23.97 -6.38
CA LYS A 78 17.34 -23.44 -5.06
C LYS A 78 17.28 -21.93 -5.15
N THR A 79 16.11 -21.36 -4.89
CA THR A 79 15.93 -19.93 -4.78
C THR A 79 15.59 -19.59 -3.34
N THR A 80 16.24 -18.56 -2.81
CA THR A 80 15.95 -18.08 -1.47
C THR A 80 15.17 -16.77 -1.57
N LYS A 81 14.11 -16.66 -0.80
CA LYS A 81 13.29 -15.46 -0.69
C LYS A 81 13.05 -15.14 0.77
N ASP A 82 13.28 -13.90 1.15
CA ASP A 82 12.92 -13.44 2.47
C ASP A 82 11.42 -13.11 2.51
N VAL A 83 10.70 -13.81 3.35
CA VAL A 83 9.26 -13.63 3.56
C VAL A 83 9.07 -12.90 4.88
N ILE A 84 8.36 -11.79 4.80
CA ILE A 84 8.04 -10.95 5.94
C ILE A 84 6.61 -11.25 6.36
N SER A 85 6.43 -11.63 7.63
CA SER A 85 5.11 -11.74 8.26
C SER A 85 4.99 -10.72 9.39
N ASN A 86 3.85 -10.02 9.43
CA ASN A 86 3.56 -9.03 10.44
C ASN A 86 2.42 -9.53 11.33
N LEU A 87 2.66 -9.55 12.63
CA LEU A 87 1.66 -9.88 13.64
C LEU A 87 1.43 -8.64 14.51
N ILE A 88 0.20 -8.13 14.53
CA ILE A 88 -0.17 -7.03 15.41
C ILE A 88 -0.42 -7.58 16.81
N ASN A 89 0.33 -7.08 17.76
CA ASN A 89 0.21 -7.44 19.16
C ASN A 89 -0.98 -6.75 19.83
N LYS A 90 -1.38 -7.21 21.02
CA LYS A 90 -2.50 -6.63 21.77
C LYS A 90 -2.28 -5.17 22.17
N ASP A 91 -1.05 -4.73 22.30
CA ASP A 91 -0.65 -3.36 22.59
C ASP A 91 -0.61 -2.46 21.34
N GLY A 92 -0.97 -3.01 20.16
CA GLY A 92 -0.96 -2.32 18.89
C GLY A 92 0.42 -2.27 18.22
N SER A 93 1.47 -2.77 18.85
CA SER A 93 2.76 -2.95 18.21
C SER A 93 2.70 -4.07 17.16
N THR A 94 3.59 -4.02 16.17
CA THR A 94 3.66 -5.04 15.13
C THR A 94 4.94 -5.86 15.31
N THR A 95 4.81 -7.15 15.50
CA THR A 95 5.94 -8.08 15.40
C THR A 95 6.15 -8.41 13.93
N ARG A 96 7.22 -7.89 13.34
CA ARG A 96 7.67 -8.23 11.99
C ARG A 96 8.65 -9.39 12.09
N THR A 97 8.30 -10.50 11.48
CA THR A 97 9.17 -11.67 11.41
C THR A 97 9.64 -11.86 9.98
N THR A 98 10.93 -11.79 9.75
CA THR A 98 11.55 -12.08 8.47
C THR A 98 12.09 -13.50 8.50
N ARG A 99 11.60 -14.35 7.62
CA ARG A 99 12.08 -15.71 7.44
C ARG A 99 12.63 -15.89 6.04
N ARG A 100 13.77 -16.53 5.94
CA ARG A 100 14.33 -16.95 4.65
C ARG A 100 13.74 -18.29 4.29
N ILE A 101 12.88 -18.31 3.28
CA ILE A 101 12.32 -19.53 2.71
C ILE A 101 13.18 -19.92 1.52
N THR A 102 13.64 -21.15 1.54
CA THR A 102 14.36 -21.75 0.41
C THR A 102 13.37 -22.60 -0.36
N THR A 103 13.00 -22.14 -1.54
CA THR A 103 12.20 -22.90 -2.48
C THR A 103 13.13 -23.78 -3.29
N THR A 104 13.01 -25.08 -3.12
CA THR A 104 13.69 -26.06 -3.97
C THR A 104 12.76 -26.41 -5.13
N THR A 105 13.07 -25.95 -6.30
CA THR A 105 12.35 -26.29 -7.53
C THR A 105 13.07 -27.40 -8.25
N VAL A 106 12.43 -28.52 -8.37
CA VAL A 106 12.91 -29.70 -9.08
C VAL A 106 12.12 -29.84 -10.36
N ILE A 107 12.81 -29.83 -11.48
CA ILE A 107 12.21 -30.09 -12.79
C ILE A 107 12.51 -31.53 -13.14
N THR A 108 11.47 -32.33 -13.15
CA THR A 108 11.54 -33.74 -13.51
C THR A 108 10.79 -33.95 -14.81
N PRO A 109 11.44 -34.44 -15.87
CA PRO A 109 10.74 -34.76 -17.09
C PRO A 109 9.86 -35.97 -16.88
N LYS A 110 8.57 -35.78 -17.14
CA LYS A 110 7.62 -36.87 -17.30
C LYS A 110 7.50 -37.16 -18.80
N VAL A 111 7.96 -38.30 -19.18
CA VAL A 111 7.85 -38.80 -20.55
C VAL A 111 6.62 -39.67 -20.65
N THR A 112 5.64 -39.21 -21.42
CA THR A 112 4.48 -40.03 -21.76
C THR A 112 4.68 -40.53 -23.17
N THR A 113 4.92 -41.84 -23.29
CA THR A 113 5.11 -42.51 -24.58
C THR A 113 3.81 -43.23 -24.92
N VAL A 114 3.22 -42.87 -26.02
CA VAL A 114 2.09 -43.58 -26.60
C VAL A 114 2.60 -44.39 -27.79
N THR A 115 2.49 -45.69 -27.69
CA THR A 115 2.89 -46.59 -28.76
C THR A 115 1.66 -47.25 -29.37
N ALA A 116 1.65 -47.37 -30.69
CA ALA A 116 0.64 -48.16 -31.40
C ALA A 116 1.29 -48.83 -32.62
N PRO A 117 0.89 -50.00 -33.00
CA PRO A 117 1.46 -50.69 -34.15
C PRO A 117 0.99 -50.02 -35.44
N LYS A 118 1.83 -49.16 -36.03
CA LYS A 118 1.65 -48.69 -37.40
C LYS A 118 2.85 -48.03 -38.06
N THR A 119 2.82 -48.07 -39.39
CA THR A 119 3.80 -47.61 -40.34
C THR A 119 3.35 -46.28 -40.97
N VAL A 120 3.94 -45.13 -40.58
CA VAL A 120 3.89 -43.88 -41.37
C VAL A 120 5.05 -42.96 -40.97
N THR A 121 5.57 -42.20 -41.94
CA THR A 121 6.68 -41.26 -41.75
C THR A 121 6.17 -39.83 -41.92
N ASP A 122 6.24 -39.01 -40.86
CA ASP A 122 5.88 -37.60 -40.92
C ASP A 122 7.09 -36.72 -40.55
N LYS A 123 7.23 -35.59 -41.26
CA LYS A 123 8.24 -34.56 -41.01
C LYS A 123 7.56 -33.27 -40.60
N VAL A 124 7.88 -32.76 -39.43
CA VAL A 124 7.37 -31.47 -38.93
C VAL A 124 8.52 -30.50 -38.72
N TYR A 125 8.38 -29.28 -39.24
CA TYR A 125 9.31 -28.16 -39.08
C TYR A 125 8.64 -26.99 -38.36
N VAL A 126 9.31 -26.38 -37.39
CA VAL A 126 8.86 -25.15 -36.73
C VAL A 126 10.01 -24.12 -36.71
N ASN A 127 9.77 -22.98 -37.31
CA ASN A 127 10.63 -21.80 -37.15
C ASN A 127 9.96 -20.77 -36.26
N VAL A 128 10.61 -20.38 -35.21
CA VAL A 128 10.14 -19.31 -34.30
C VAL A 128 11.07 -18.12 -34.38
N ILE A 129 10.55 -16.97 -34.77
CA ILE A 129 11.26 -15.70 -34.78
C ILE A 129 10.59 -14.77 -33.76
N THR A 130 11.36 -14.35 -32.79
CA THR A 130 10.89 -13.34 -31.82
C THR A 130 11.41 -11.97 -32.25
N THR A 131 10.51 -11.08 -32.56
CA THR A 131 10.81 -9.69 -32.88
C THR A 131 10.28 -8.78 -31.74
N THR A 132 11.19 -8.07 -31.11
CA THR A 132 10.82 -7.08 -30.08
C THR A 132 10.92 -5.68 -30.71
N ILE A 133 9.80 -4.97 -30.72
CA ILE A 133 9.71 -3.59 -31.23
C ILE A 133 9.49 -2.68 -30.00
N THR A 134 10.46 -1.83 -29.73
CA THR A 134 10.38 -0.85 -28.67
C THR A 134 10.12 0.53 -29.28
N THR A 135 8.97 1.11 -29.03
CA THR A 135 8.59 2.43 -29.55
C THR A 135 8.57 3.45 -28.41
N PRO A 136 9.49 4.43 -28.39
CA PRO A 136 9.43 5.52 -27.43
C PRO A 136 8.24 6.43 -27.69
N ARG A 137 7.61 6.92 -26.64
CA ARG A 137 6.49 7.86 -26.71
C ARG A 137 6.77 9.12 -25.91
N THR A 138 6.55 10.25 -26.56
CA THR A 138 6.53 11.58 -25.89
C THR A 138 5.21 12.27 -26.17
N SER A 139 4.58 12.86 -25.18
CA SER A 139 3.39 13.68 -25.36
C SER A 139 3.71 15.15 -25.14
N THR A 140 3.25 15.99 -26.05
CA THR A 140 3.33 17.44 -25.94
C THR A 140 1.95 18.03 -26.19
N ILE A 141 1.57 19.02 -25.40
CA ILE A 141 0.32 19.74 -25.61
C ILE A 141 0.57 20.94 -26.51
N VAL A 142 -0.06 20.98 -27.68
CA VAL A 142 -0.06 22.12 -28.59
C VAL A 142 -1.51 22.54 -28.78
N ASN A 143 -1.82 23.81 -28.46
CA ASN A 143 -3.15 24.44 -28.61
C ASN A 143 -4.31 23.69 -27.90
N GLY A 144 -4.08 23.21 -26.66
CA GLY A 144 -5.12 22.60 -25.83
C GLY A 144 -5.55 21.19 -26.24
N LYS A 145 -4.83 20.54 -27.15
CA LYS A 145 -5.01 19.13 -27.51
C LYS A 145 -3.72 18.35 -27.26
N GLU A 146 -3.88 17.21 -26.63
CA GLU A 146 -2.77 16.28 -26.43
C GLU A 146 -2.34 15.67 -27.76
N VAL A 147 -1.11 15.94 -28.17
CA VAL A 147 -0.48 15.33 -29.35
C VAL A 147 0.54 14.32 -28.86
N ILE A 148 0.27 13.05 -29.08
CA ILE A 148 1.20 11.98 -28.79
C ILE A 148 2.11 11.80 -30.00
N THR A 149 3.40 12.08 -29.82
CA THR A 149 4.42 11.80 -30.83
C THR A 149 5.11 10.49 -30.51
N THR A 150 5.10 9.58 -31.45
CA THR A 150 5.85 8.33 -31.34
C THR A 150 7.22 8.51 -31.98
N GLY A 151 8.26 8.16 -31.25
CA GLY A 151 9.62 8.13 -31.82
C GLY A 151 9.82 6.93 -32.72
N THR A 152 10.94 6.91 -33.40
CA THR A 152 11.29 5.83 -34.35
C THR A 152 11.37 4.49 -33.62
N PRO A 153 10.63 3.46 -34.08
CA PRO A 153 10.72 2.14 -33.47
C PRO A 153 12.09 1.51 -33.67
N VAL A 154 12.66 1.00 -32.61
CA VAL A 154 13.88 0.19 -32.68
C VAL A 154 13.47 -1.28 -32.70
N THR A 155 13.77 -1.95 -33.82
CA THR A 155 13.44 -3.36 -34.02
C THR A 155 14.68 -4.20 -33.77
N ASN A 156 14.65 -5.04 -32.75
CA ASN A 156 15.66 -6.08 -32.55
C ASN A 156 15.09 -7.41 -33.04
N VAL A 157 15.68 -7.95 -34.08
CA VAL A 157 15.33 -9.28 -34.60
C VAL A 157 16.33 -10.28 -34.05
N GLY A 158 15.87 -11.16 -33.19
CA GLY A 158 16.67 -12.26 -32.68
C GLY A 158 17.01 -13.27 -33.80
N ALA A 159 18.18 -13.89 -33.72
CA ALA A 159 18.60 -14.89 -34.69
C ALA A 159 17.64 -16.09 -34.72
N ALA A 160 17.28 -16.54 -35.93
CA ALA A 160 16.43 -17.72 -36.08
C ALA A 160 17.16 -18.98 -35.60
N VAL A 161 16.60 -19.67 -34.64
CA VAL A 161 17.14 -20.97 -34.17
C VAL A 161 16.46 -22.07 -34.95
N LYS A 162 17.25 -22.72 -35.82
CA LYS A 162 16.82 -23.87 -36.61
C LYS A 162 16.95 -25.14 -35.76
N THR A 163 15.82 -25.76 -35.39
CA THR A 163 15.81 -27.02 -34.65
C THR A 163 15.81 -28.22 -35.63
N PHE A 164 16.66 -29.14 -35.36
CA PHE A 164 17.00 -30.27 -36.22
C PHE A 164 15.92 -31.34 -36.25
N VAL A 165 15.74 -31.99 -37.40
CA VAL A 165 14.82 -33.11 -37.68
C VAL A 165 15.52 -34.44 -37.61
N ARG A 166 14.84 -35.39 -37.01
CA ARG A 166 15.27 -36.80 -36.91
C ARG A 166 14.57 -37.61 -37.99
N ASP A 167 15.32 -38.36 -38.77
CA ASP A 167 14.78 -39.39 -39.65
C ASP A 167 14.63 -40.74 -38.90
N VAL A 168 13.42 -41.31 -38.98
CA VAL A 168 13.17 -42.66 -38.47
C VAL A 168 12.68 -43.51 -39.64
N SER A 169 13.50 -44.42 -40.05
CA SER A 169 13.10 -45.39 -41.04
C SER A 169 12.75 -46.73 -40.37
N THR A 170 11.50 -47.13 -40.59
CA THR A 170 10.89 -48.44 -40.72
C THR A 170 11.04 -49.54 -39.66
N THR A 171 9.92 -49.96 -39.25
CA THR A 171 9.27 -51.26 -38.91
C THR A 171 9.16 -51.59 -37.46
N SER A 172 7.91 -51.77 -37.10
CA SER A 172 7.32 -52.45 -35.93
C SER A 172 7.36 -51.72 -34.57
N ILE A 173 6.24 -51.24 -34.22
CA ILE A 173 5.82 -50.47 -33.07
C ILE A 173 6.18 -48.98 -33.26
N ILE A 174 5.22 -48.23 -33.67
CA ILE A 174 5.33 -46.79 -33.83
C ILE A 174 5.01 -46.12 -32.52
N GLN A 175 5.94 -45.29 -32.14
CA GLN A 175 5.70 -44.27 -31.11
C GLN A 175 4.82 -43.18 -31.72
N ILE A 176 3.57 -43.10 -31.36
CA ILE A 176 2.57 -42.17 -31.96
C ILE A 176 2.84 -40.76 -31.43
N SER A 177 3.24 -40.65 -30.18
CA SER A 177 3.70 -39.38 -29.58
C SER A 177 4.59 -39.67 -28.37
N VAL A 178 5.62 -38.87 -28.22
CA VAL A 178 6.32 -38.70 -26.97
C VAL A 178 6.07 -37.25 -26.58
N SER A 179 5.22 -37.04 -25.58
CA SER A 179 5.13 -35.75 -24.96
C SER A 179 6.09 -35.75 -23.77
N ARG A 180 7.00 -34.80 -23.77
CA ARG A 180 7.78 -34.46 -22.56
C ARG A 180 7.10 -33.29 -21.87
N GLU A 181 6.62 -33.55 -20.70
CA GLU A 181 6.08 -32.54 -19.82
C GLU A 181 7.08 -32.39 -18.66
N ASN A 182 7.58 -31.17 -18.48
CA ASN A 182 8.41 -30.89 -17.33
C ASN A 182 7.50 -30.66 -16.12
N ILE A 183 7.47 -31.64 -15.22
CA ILE A 183 6.78 -31.47 -13.94
C ILE A 183 7.69 -30.63 -13.05
N THR A 184 7.26 -29.42 -12.76
CA THR A 184 7.92 -28.54 -11.80
C THR A 184 7.29 -28.77 -10.43
N THR A 185 8.07 -29.34 -9.53
CA THR A 185 7.66 -29.48 -8.13
C THR A 185 8.46 -28.46 -7.33
N SER A 186 7.77 -27.54 -6.68
CA SER A 186 8.39 -26.58 -5.78
C SER A 186 8.03 -26.96 -4.34
N THR A 187 9.06 -27.12 -3.51
CA THR A 187 8.90 -27.40 -2.09
C THR A 187 9.57 -26.30 -1.30
N ASP A 188 8.81 -25.67 -0.43
CA ASP A 188 9.32 -24.67 0.48
C ASP A 188 9.74 -25.33 1.80
N ASP A 189 10.86 -24.87 2.36
CA ASP A 189 11.31 -25.28 3.69
C ASP A 189 10.55 -24.52 4.79
N THR A 190 9.22 -24.53 4.72
CA THR A 190 8.39 -23.88 5.73
C THR A 190 8.50 -24.56 7.10
N PRO A 191 8.68 -23.78 8.16
CA PRO A 191 8.50 -22.34 8.32
C PRO A 191 9.69 -21.47 7.88
N GLY A 192 10.73 -22.03 7.26
CA GLY A 192 11.92 -21.31 6.84
C GLY A 192 12.87 -20.91 7.98
N ILE A 193 14.06 -20.43 7.62
CA ILE A 193 15.06 -19.98 8.60
C ILE A 193 14.65 -18.59 9.10
N LEU A 194 14.52 -18.43 10.42
CA LEU A 194 14.30 -17.13 11.04
C LEU A 194 15.53 -16.24 10.83
N ILE A 195 15.36 -15.14 10.10
CA ILE A 195 16.41 -14.13 9.86
C ILE A 195 16.36 -13.05 10.92
N ALA A 196 15.17 -12.51 11.16
CA ALA A 196 14.95 -11.45 12.12
C ALA A 196 13.54 -11.49 12.70
N THR A 197 13.42 -11.05 13.94
CA THR A 197 12.13 -10.69 14.54
C THR A 197 12.27 -9.27 15.06
N GLU A 198 11.44 -8.39 14.56
CA GLU A 198 11.43 -6.97 14.91
C GLU A 198 10.09 -6.62 15.52
N ILE A 199 10.10 -5.87 16.63
CA ILE A 199 8.88 -5.32 17.20
C ILE A 199 8.78 -3.87 16.75
N ILE A 200 7.84 -3.60 15.85
CA ILE A 200 7.53 -2.24 15.41
C ILE A 200 6.47 -1.70 16.37
N PRO A 201 6.76 -0.64 17.13
CA PRO A 201 5.78 -0.04 18.04
C PRO A 201 4.49 0.31 17.31
N ALA A 202 3.36 0.29 18.02
CA ALA A 202 2.10 0.76 17.48
C ALA A 202 2.30 2.16 16.91
N PRO A 203 1.86 2.44 15.68
CA PRO A 203 1.73 3.82 15.24
C PRO A 203 0.82 4.49 16.27
N GLY A 204 1.29 5.53 16.95
CA GLY A 204 0.41 6.38 17.74
C GLY A 204 -0.77 6.75 16.87
N ALA A 205 -1.99 6.79 17.41
CA ALA A 205 -3.21 7.03 16.63
C ALA A 205 -2.91 8.04 15.53
N ILE A 206 -2.97 7.60 14.27
CA ILE A 206 -2.66 8.42 13.10
C ILE A 206 -3.80 9.44 12.96
N THR A 207 -3.79 10.41 13.82
CA THR A 207 -4.61 11.59 13.72
C THR A 207 -3.70 12.65 13.16
N ASN A 208 -3.94 13.04 11.90
CA ASN A 208 -3.33 14.18 11.21
C ASN A 208 -1.99 14.60 11.83
N TYR A 209 -0.90 13.96 11.38
CA TYR A 209 0.43 14.36 11.82
C TYR A 209 0.72 15.76 11.29
N THR A 210 0.25 16.75 12.00
CA THR A 210 0.72 18.12 11.85
C THR A 210 2.06 18.14 12.57
N GLY A 211 3.16 18.25 11.83
CA GLY A 211 4.53 18.14 12.28
C GLY A 211 4.96 19.05 13.44
N THR A 212 4.26 18.98 14.54
CA THR A 212 4.69 19.55 15.82
C THR A 212 5.71 18.61 16.41
N PRO A 213 6.94 19.08 16.70
CA PRO A 213 7.92 18.28 17.39
C PRO A 213 7.35 17.79 18.70
N THR A 214 7.50 16.52 18.98
CA THR A 214 7.28 16.04 20.34
C THR A 214 8.30 16.74 21.21
N PRO A 215 7.88 17.60 22.15
CA PRO A 215 8.82 18.24 23.06
C PRO A 215 9.37 17.17 23.99
N GLY A 216 10.66 17.07 24.04
CA GLY A 216 11.31 16.30 25.08
C GLY A 216 11.80 14.95 24.61
N TYR A 217 13.05 14.89 24.58
CA TYR A 217 13.89 13.81 24.96
C TYR A 217 13.23 13.07 26.13
N ASN A 218 12.42 12.10 25.85
CA ASN A 218 11.93 11.25 26.91
C ASN A 218 12.75 9.96 26.90
N SER A 219 13.60 9.94 27.88
CA SER A 219 14.22 8.80 28.50
C SER A 219 13.88 7.49 27.81
N ASN A 220 14.82 7.00 27.13
CA ASN A 220 15.18 5.63 26.87
C ASN A 220 14.28 4.58 27.47
N PRO A 221 13.74 3.71 26.69
CA PRO A 221 13.63 2.34 27.17
C PRO A 221 15.02 1.90 27.62
N VAL A 222 15.13 1.33 28.80
CA VAL A 222 16.34 0.76 29.43
C VAL A 222 17.19 -0.07 28.47
N PHE A 223 16.62 -0.51 27.37
CA PHE A 223 17.20 -1.34 26.32
C PHE A 223 18.31 -0.67 25.50
N TYR A 224 18.37 0.67 25.41
CA TYR A 224 19.38 1.41 24.64
C TYR A 224 20.35 2.22 25.50
N GLN A 225 20.25 2.12 26.80
CA GLN A 225 21.20 2.76 27.75
C GLN A 225 22.43 1.86 27.92
N THR A 226 23.23 1.74 26.89
CA THR A 226 24.56 1.14 27.00
C THR A 226 25.60 2.22 27.11
N ASN A 227 26.73 1.94 27.71
CA ASN A 227 27.84 2.89 27.73
C ASN A 227 28.30 3.28 26.33
N GLU A 228 28.27 2.37 25.37
CA GLU A 228 28.53 2.62 23.97
C GLU A 228 27.57 3.64 23.35
N PHE A 229 26.29 3.48 23.58
CA PHE A 229 25.28 4.40 23.09
C PHE A 229 25.41 5.79 23.71
N ASN A 230 25.72 5.85 25.00
CA ASN A 230 25.90 7.10 25.73
C ASN A 230 27.23 7.80 25.40
N SER A 231 28.24 7.06 24.97
CA SER A 231 29.52 7.64 24.47
C SER A 231 29.39 8.14 23.04
N GLY A 232 28.42 7.60 22.28
CA GLY A 232 28.05 8.07 20.94
C GLY A 232 27.00 9.17 20.97
N VAL A 233 26.63 9.66 19.77
CA VAL A 233 25.70 10.79 19.58
C VAL A 233 24.27 10.34 19.25
N GLY A 234 24.01 9.06 19.28
CA GLY A 234 22.72 8.50 18.87
C GLY A 234 21.53 9.10 19.59
N SER A 235 21.68 9.42 20.86
CA SER A 235 20.62 10.02 21.69
C SER A 235 20.26 11.44 21.26
N TYR A 236 21.21 12.23 20.79
CA TYR A 236 20.97 13.64 20.41
C TYR A 236 20.22 13.80 19.09
N VAL A 237 20.15 12.75 18.29
CA VAL A 237 19.40 12.72 17.03
C VAL A 237 18.25 11.72 17.05
N ASN A 238 17.85 11.25 18.24
CA ASN A 238 16.75 10.27 18.43
C ASN A 238 16.97 8.94 17.68
N ALA A 239 18.23 8.49 17.53
CA ALA A 239 18.54 7.23 16.87
C ALA A 239 17.97 6.01 17.64
N ASP A 240 17.87 6.09 18.98
CA ASP A 240 17.25 5.09 19.84
C ASP A 240 15.80 4.80 19.40
N LYS A 241 15.05 5.80 18.95
CA LYS A 241 13.69 5.64 18.46
C LYS A 241 13.65 4.88 17.13
N ALA A 242 14.61 5.16 16.23
CA ALA A 242 14.78 4.40 15.00
C ALA A 242 15.18 2.95 15.30
N TYR A 243 16.07 2.71 16.25
CA TYR A 243 16.48 1.38 16.68
C TYR A 243 15.31 0.59 17.31
N ALA A 244 14.47 1.25 18.11
CA ALA A 244 13.25 0.65 18.67
C ALA A 244 12.28 0.15 17.59
N ARG A 245 12.36 0.71 16.37
CA ARG A 245 11.62 0.28 15.17
C ARG A 245 12.38 -0.75 14.33
N GLY A 246 13.58 -1.17 14.75
CA GLY A 246 14.39 -2.18 14.05
C GLY A 246 15.35 -1.62 12.99
N TRP A 247 15.53 -0.30 12.91
CA TRP A 247 16.34 0.34 11.88
C TRP A 247 17.74 0.63 12.40
N THR A 248 18.71 -0.17 11.99
CA THR A 248 20.10 -0.18 12.48
C THR A 248 21.12 0.01 11.36
N GLY A 249 20.65 0.17 10.11
CA GLY A 249 21.48 0.23 8.91
C GLY A 249 21.75 -1.13 8.26
N ARG A 250 21.15 -2.21 8.75
CA ARG A 250 21.40 -3.57 8.27
C ARG A 250 21.12 -3.72 6.77
N GLY A 251 22.10 -4.29 6.06
CA GLY A 251 21.99 -4.51 4.59
C GLY A 251 22.30 -3.27 3.76
N VAL A 252 22.61 -2.15 4.39
CA VAL A 252 22.99 -0.91 3.71
C VAL A 252 24.52 -0.80 3.65
N THR A 253 25.05 -0.40 2.49
CA THR A 253 26.46 -0.07 2.31
C THR A 253 26.62 1.45 2.26
N VAL A 254 27.52 1.99 3.10
CA VAL A 254 27.91 3.39 3.11
C VAL A 254 29.32 3.55 2.54
N ALA A 255 29.67 4.73 2.05
CA ALA A 255 31.01 5.04 1.62
C ALA A 255 31.60 6.19 2.45
N VAL A 256 32.88 6.12 2.79
CA VAL A 256 33.61 7.18 3.53
C VAL A 256 34.84 7.56 2.72
N ALA A 257 34.90 8.82 2.27
CA ALA A 257 36.06 9.39 1.58
C ALA A 257 36.84 10.28 2.57
N ASP A 258 37.95 9.76 3.11
CA ASP A 258 38.70 10.39 4.21
C ASP A 258 40.18 9.96 4.23
N THR A 259 40.83 9.95 5.40
CA THR A 259 42.26 9.61 5.60
C THR A 259 42.56 8.12 5.71
N GLY A 260 41.58 7.27 5.47
CA GLY A 260 41.64 5.81 5.66
C GLY A 260 40.94 5.35 6.93
N TYR A 261 41.29 4.18 7.48
CA TYR A 261 40.78 3.71 8.77
C TYR A 261 41.82 2.81 9.48
N ALA A 262 41.68 2.69 10.80
CA ALA A 262 42.49 1.77 11.60
C ALA A 262 42.08 0.33 11.34
N THR A 263 42.86 -0.40 10.54
CA THR A 263 42.58 -1.76 10.09
C THR A 263 42.60 -2.81 11.21
N ASN A 264 43.21 -2.44 12.36
CA ASN A 264 43.24 -3.27 13.56
C ASN A 264 42.21 -2.88 14.62
N SER A 265 41.29 -1.98 14.31
CA SER A 265 40.23 -1.57 15.24
C SER A 265 39.22 -2.70 15.49
N THR A 266 39.01 -3.02 16.78
CA THR A 266 37.99 -4.01 17.19
C THR A 266 36.56 -3.50 16.96
N ASP A 267 36.32 -2.19 17.07
CA ASP A 267 35.05 -1.52 16.82
C ASP A 267 34.65 -1.50 15.34
N LEU A 268 35.65 -1.61 14.45
CA LEU A 268 35.44 -1.60 13.00
C LEU A 268 35.65 -2.96 12.34
N GLN A 269 35.87 -4.00 13.15
CA GLN A 269 36.16 -5.35 12.67
C GLN A 269 35.02 -5.90 11.82
N GLY A 270 35.31 -6.24 10.56
CA GLY A 270 34.31 -6.80 9.64
C GLY A 270 33.28 -5.77 9.14
N GLN A 271 33.40 -4.51 9.47
CA GLN A 271 32.53 -3.45 8.96
C GLN A 271 32.92 -2.99 7.56
N VAL A 272 34.23 -2.94 7.26
CA VAL A 272 34.73 -2.51 5.95
C VAL A 272 34.78 -3.68 4.99
N ILE A 273 34.05 -3.57 3.86
CA ILE A 273 33.91 -4.64 2.85
C ILE A 273 34.76 -4.38 1.58
N ALA A 274 35.10 -3.13 1.31
CA ALA A 274 35.95 -2.75 0.19
C ALA A 274 36.72 -1.47 0.49
N THR A 275 37.88 -1.31 -0.14
CA THR A 275 38.75 -0.13 0.06
C THR A 275 39.34 0.33 -1.25
N ARG A 276 39.61 1.63 -1.36
CA ARG A 276 40.37 2.23 -2.45
C ARG A 276 41.28 3.34 -1.94
N ASP A 277 42.55 3.29 -2.29
CA ASP A 277 43.55 4.30 -1.89
C ASP A 277 43.95 5.12 -3.12
N TYR A 278 43.79 6.46 -3.03
CA TYR A 278 44.20 7.41 -4.04
C TYR A 278 45.54 8.14 -3.63
N THR A 279 46.08 7.80 -2.47
CA THR A 279 47.30 8.44 -1.97
C THR A 279 48.54 7.62 -2.26
N GLY A 280 48.40 6.34 -2.53
CA GLY A 280 49.50 5.40 -2.67
C GLY A 280 50.20 5.02 -1.36
N THR A 281 49.64 5.43 -0.21
CA THR A 281 50.25 5.19 1.12
C THR A 281 49.67 4.00 1.87
N GLY A 282 48.75 3.26 1.24
CA GLY A 282 47.99 2.19 1.85
C GLY A 282 46.77 2.70 2.61
N ILE A 283 45.77 1.83 2.81
CA ILE A 283 44.46 2.20 3.35
C ILE A 283 44.49 2.56 4.84
N ASN A 284 45.54 2.10 5.58
CA ASN A 284 45.61 2.33 7.01
C ASN A 284 45.64 3.83 7.33
N ASP A 285 44.87 4.24 8.29
CA ASP A 285 44.82 5.62 8.75
C ASP A 285 45.99 5.93 9.70
N THR A 286 46.74 6.98 9.41
CA THR A 286 47.79 7.49 10.24
C THR A 286 47.46 8.84 10.88
N ASN A 287 46.33 9.43 10.48
CA ASN A 287 45.85 10.71 10.99
C ASN A 287 44.81 10.54 12.11
N GLY A 288 43.95 9.58 12.01
CA GLY A 288 42.88 9.29 12.95
C GLY A 288 41.50 9.90 12.58
N HIS A 289 41.48 10.87 11.65
CA HIS A 289 40.20 11.51 11.27
C HIS A 289 39.26 10.55 10.56
N GLY A 290 39.74 9.83 9.57
CA GLY A 290 38.89 8.87 8.83
C GLY A 290 38.41 7.69 9.71
N THR A 291 39.28 7.23 10.65
CA THR A 291 38.89 6.21 11.63
C THR A 291 37.76 6.69 12.52
N PHE A 292 37.85 7.92 12.99
CA PHE A 292 36.86 8.57 13.83
C PHE A 292 35.50 8.68 13.08
N VAL A 293 35.54 9.27 11.88
CA VAL A 293 34.38 9.48 11.00
C VAL A 293 33.69 8.15 10.67
N LEU A 294 34.46 7.11 10.33
CA LEU A 294 33.95 5.80 10.07
C LEU A 294 33.25 5.18 11.28
N GLY A 295 33.85 5.36 12.48
CA GLY A 295 33.30 4.89 13.74
C GLY A 295 31.93 5.48 14.05
N GLU A 296 31.71 6.77 13.80
CA GLU A 296 30.44 7.44 14.02
C GLU A 296 29.31 6.85 13.15
N ILE A 297 29.67 6.29 11.98
CA ILE A 297 28.68 5.70 11.09
C ILE A 297 28.44 4.23 11.44
N VAL A 298 29.50 3.40 11.55
CA VAL A 298 29.41 1.95 11.54
C VAL A 298 30.10 1.22 12.70
N ALA A 299 30.61 1.93 13.73
CA ALA A 299 31.18 1.23 14.88
C ALA A 299 30.21 0.19 15.44
N LEU A 300 30.71 -0.99 15.74
CA LEU A 300 29.92 -2.13 16.17
C LEU A 300 29.23 -1.87 17.50
N LYS A 301 28.02 -2.37 17.66
CA LYS A 301 27.37 -2.52 18.96
C LYS A 301 27.84 -3.84 19.61
N ASN A 302 28.97 -3.83 20.27
CA ASN A 302 29.68 -5.00 20.76
C ASN A 302 30.06 -4.97 22.26
N GLY A 303 29.66 -3.92 22.99
CA GLY A 303 29.87 -3.74 24.43
C GLY A 303 31.18 -3.01 24.76
N VAL A 304 31.94 -2.56 23.74
CA VAL A 304 33.20 -1.81 23.89
C VAL A 304 33.28 -0.63 22.94
N GLY A 305 34.04 0.39 23.28
CA GLY A 305 34.23 1.55 22.40
C GLY A 305 33.01 2.42 22.25
N THR A 306 32.58 2.66 21.01
CA THR A 306 31.43 3.49 20.66
C THR A 306 30.48 2.73 19.74
N GLN A 307 29.25 3.21 19.62
CA GLN A 307 28.26 2.68 18.68
C GLN A 307 28.01 3.68 17.55
N GLY A 308 28.19 3.25 16.32
CA GLY A 308 27.83 4.03 15.14
C GLY A 308 26.33 4.21 15.00
N ILE A 309 25.91 5.29 14.33
CA ILE A 309 24.48 5.56 14.04
C ILE A 309 23.86 4.42 13.22
N ALA A 310 24.60 3.87 12.28
CA ALA A 310 24.18 2.75 11.43
C ALA A 310 25.09 1.52 11.69
N TYR A 311 25.15 1.08 12.94
CA TYR A 311 26.11 0.08 13.42
C TYR A 311 26.01 -1.30 12.74
N ASP A 312 24.91 -1.62 12.07
CA ASP A 312 24.74 -2.86 11.28
C ASP A 312 24.99 -2.63 9.76
N SER A 313 25.34 -1.41 9.33
CA SER A 313 25.75 -1.12 7.94
C SER A 313 27.14 -1.64 7.64
N LYS A 314 27.43 -1.85 6.36
CA LYS A 314 28.78 -2.09 5.87
C LYS A 314 29.35 -0.83 5.22
N ALA A 315 30.67 -0.71 5.22
CA ALA A 315 31.36 0.47 4.72
C ALA A 315 32.33 0.13 3.59
N ILE A 316 32.43 1.06 2.63
CA ILE A 316 33.51 1.16 1.65
C ILE A 316 34.34 2.38 2.03
N VAL A 317 35.66 2.18 2.20
CA VAL A 317 36.56 3.26 2.59
C VAL A 317 37.41 3.69 1.41
N VAL A 318 37.36 4.98 1.09
CA VAL A 318 38.15 5.63 0.05
C VAL A 318 39.14 6.56 0.73
N LYS A 319 40.39 6.22 0.65
CA LYS A 319 41.44 7.09 1.20
C LYS A 319 41.85 8.17 0.19
N ILE A 320 41.66 9.43 0.58
CA ILE A 320 41.83 10.60 -0.27
C ILE A 320 42.91 11.55 0.23
N GLY A 321 43.52 11.26 1.39
CA GLY A 321 44.60 12.04 2.04
C GLY A 321 45.20 11.27 3.20
N SER A 322 46.32 11.77 3.70
CA SER A 322 47.05 11.17 4.83
C SER A 322 47.31 12.17 5.98
N GLY A 323 46.82 13.39 5.86
CA GLY A 323 46.99 14.48 6.84
C GLY A 323 45.84 15.47 6.77
N SER A 324 46.16 16.74 7.06
CA SER A 324 45.17 17.83 7.04
C SER A 324 44.73 18.24 5.62
N SER A 325 45.41 17.75 4.58
CA SER A 325 45.09 18.04 3.19
C SER A 325 44.59 16.78 2.53
N VAL A 326 43.42 16.89 1.86
CA VAL A 326 42.77 15.79 1.13
C VAL A 326 42.41 16.20 -0.31
N ASN A 327 42.32 15.24 -1.20
CA ASN A 327 41.98 15.44 -2.60
C ASN A 327 40.49 15.23 -2.80
N LEU A 328 39.73 16.29 -2.99
CA LEU A 328 38.28 16.22 -3.16
C LEU A 328 37.85 15.72 -4.54
N SER A 329 38.69 15.86 -5.57
CA SER A 329 38.41 15.19 -6.87
C SER A 329 38.58 13.68 -6.74
N ALA A 330 39.55 13.19 -5.99
CA ALA A 330 39.67 11.78 -5.63
C ALA A 330 38.49 11.30 -4.77
N ALA A 331 37.92 12.17 -3.93
CA ALA A 331 36.70 11.84 -3.19
C ALA A 331 35.52 11.57 -4.18
N ALA A 332 35.27 12.46 -5.13
CA ALA A 332 34.22 12.27 -6.12
C ALA A 332 34.44 11.01 -6.96
N GLN A 333 35.64 10.76 -7.44
CA GLN A 333 36.00 9.54 -8.19
C GLN A 333 35.84 8.27 -7.36
N GLY A 334 36.27 8.31 -6.11
CA GLY A 334 36.19 7.20 -5.17
C GLY A 334 34.77 6.88 -4.77
N LEU A 335 33.93 7.89 -4.53
CA LEU A 335 32.50 7.72 -4.24
C LEU A 335 31.73 7.24 -5.48
N THR A 336 32.14 7.68 -6.68
CA THR A 336 31.58 7.13 -7.92
C THR A 336 31.82 5.61 -8.01
N TRP A 337 33.05 5.19 -7.75
CA TRP A 337 33.40 3.77 -7.69
C TRP A 337 32.67 3.05 -6.56
N ALA A 338 32.52 3.65 -5.37
CA ALA A 338 31.79 3.04 -4.26
C ALA A 338 30.29 2.88 -4.55
N ALA A 339 29.68 3.83 -5.29
CA ALA A 339 28.32 3.72 -5.78
C ALA A 339 28.15 2.53 -6.76
N ASP A 340 29.13 2.33 -7.65
CA ASP A 340 29.17 1.15 -8.54
C ASP A 340 29.30 -0.18 -7.77
N GLN A 341 29.81 -0.13 -6.52
CA GLN A 341 29.84 -1.29 -5.59
C GLN A 341 28.60 -1.38 -4.69
N GLY A 342 27.59 -0.55 -4.91
CA GLY A 342 26.32 -0.60 -4.18
C GLY A 342 26.21 0.28 -2.92
N ALA A 343 27.16 1.20 -2.68
CA ALA A 343 27.00 2.18 -1.63
C ALA A 343 25.91 3.19 -1.98
N VAL A 344 24.99 3.45 -1.04
CA VAL A 344 23.82 4.33 -1.26
C VAL A 344 24.04 5.75 -0.73
N VAL A 345 25.02 5.92 0.15
CA VAL A 345 25.40 7.21 0.72
C VAL A 345 26.92 7.32 0.84
N GLY A 346 27.45 8.48 0.50
CA GLY A 346 28.87 8.82 0.61
C GLY A 346 29.10 9.96 1.59
N ASN A 347 29.96 9.76 2.60
CA ASN A 347 30.39 10.77 3.55
C ASN A 347 31.66 11.46 3.06
N VAL A 348 31.65 12.79 3.10
CA VAL A 348 32.82 13.64 2.83
C VAL A 348 32.99 14.65 3.96
N SER A 349 33.79 14.29 4.95
CA SER A 349 34.08 15.14 6.10
C SER A 349 35.21 16.11 5.80
N ALA A 350 35.20 16.70 4.60
CA ALA A 350 36.18 17.63 4.11
C ALA A 350 35.56 18.66 3.18
N ASN A 351 36.18 19.83 3.06
CA ASN A 351 35.73 20.89 2.16
C ASN A 351 36.93 21.72 1.66
N SER A 352 36.68 22.48 0.60
CA SER A 352 37.67 23.49 0.16
C SER A 352 37.58 24.70 1.09
N ASN A 353 38.72 25.14 1.58
CA ASN A 353 38.81 26.38 2.35
C ASN A 353 38.60 27.57 1.43
N TYR A 354 37.67 28.42 1.76
CA TYR A 354 37.65 29.78 1.24
C TYR A 354 38.79 30.56 1.87
N ASP A 355 39.63 31.23 1.06
CA ASP A 355 40.66 32.08 1.57
C ASP A 355 40.08 33.36 2.24
N SER A 356 40.85 34.08 3.00
CA SER A 356 40.43 35.32 3.67
C SER A 356 39.95 36.40 2.69
N THR A 357 40.37 36.31 1.42
CA THR A 357 39.96 37.25 0.38
C THR A 357 38.54 37.00 -0.11
N PHE A 358 38.06 35.72 -0.03
CA PHE A 358 36.68 35.40 -0.38
C PHE A 358 35.68 36.05 0.56
N THR A 359 35.90 35.93 1.87
CA THR A 359 34.97 36.46 2.88
C THR A 359 34.87 37.98 2.85
N SER A 360 35.97 38.68 2.55
CA SER A 360 35.97 40.15 2.40
C SER A 360 35.22 40.65 1.18
N LYS A 361 34.97 39.78 0.20
CA LYS A 361 34.26 40.10 -1.05
C LYS A 361 32.82 39.61 -1.06
N LEU A 362 32.29 39.06 0.03
CA LEU A 362 30.88 38.72 0.17
C LEU A 362 30.05 39.92 0.55
N VAL A 363 29.08 40.27 -0.25
CA VAL A 363 28.12 41.34 0.00
C VAL A 363 26.73 40.71 0.17
N SER A 364 26.04 41.12 1.24
CA SER A 364 24.69 40.66 1.51
C SER A 364 23.72 41.19 0.46
N VAL A 365 22.95 40.31 -0.13
CA VAL A 365 21.81 40.60 -1.03
C VAL A 365 20.51 40.65 -0.23
N SER A 366 20.34 39.66 0.66
CA SER A 366 19.26 39.58 1.62
C SER A 366 19.72 38.75 2.83
N LYS A 367 18.88 38.65 3.88
CA LYS A 367 19.26 37.88 5.06
C LYS A 367 19.65 36.44 4.66
N GLY A 368 20.90 36.06 4.97
CA GLY A 368 21.45 34.74 4.68
C GLY A 368 21.79 34.48 3.20
N VAL A 369 21.65 35.46 2.33
CA VAL A 369 22.02 35.36 0.91
C VAL A 369 23.08 36.37 0.58
N TYR A 370 24.15 35.93 -0.05
CA TYR A 370 25.34 36.74 -0.35
C TYR A 370 25.68 36.64 -1.85
N ARG A 371 26.27 37.68 -2.41
CA ARG A 371 26.94 37.61 -3.71
C ARG A 371 28.44 37.87 -3.53
N SER A 372 29.25 37.23 -4.33
CA SER A 372 30.66 37.53 -4.40
C SER A 372 30.91 38.69 -5.33
N THR A 373 31.78 39.60 -4.92
CA THR A 373 32.34 40.65 -5.78
C THR A 373 33.71 40.26 -6.35
N ASP A 374 34.20 39.07 -6.08
CA ASP A 374 35.44 38.53 -6.63
C ASP A 374 35.26 38.15 -8.12
N SER A 375 36.08 38.74 -8.97
CA SER A 375 36.08 38.47 -10.42
C SER A 375 36.49 37.04 -10.77
N ARG A 376 37.08 36.30 -9.84
CA ARG A 376 37.39 34.88 -9.98
C ARG A 376 36.21 33.95 -9.74
N TYR A 377 35.11 34.48 -9.22
CA TYR A 377 33.93 33.68 -8.93
C TYR A 377 33.10 33.48 -10.19
N ASN A 378 32.86 32.21 -10.56
CA ASN A 378 31.99 31.83 -11.66
C ASN A 378 30.55 31.63 -11.15
N TYR A 379 29.66 32.54 -11.50
CA TYR A 379 28.26 32.49 -11.08
C TYR A 379 27.47 31.30 -11.70
N SER A 380 27.90 30.85 -12.89
CA SER A 380 27.20 29.71 -13.55
C SER A 380 27.51 28.39 -12.90
N THR A 381 28.67 28.21 -12.28
CA THR A 381 29.09 26.96 -11.65
C THR A 381 29.12 27.05 -10.13
N GLY A 382 28.95 28.25 -9.56
CA GLY A 382 29.07 28.47 -8.12
C GLY A 382 30.52 28.32 -7.61
N GLN A 383 31.50 28.48 -8.48
CA GLN A 383 32.90 28.19 -8.17
C GLN A 383 33.84 29.36 -8.35
N TYR A 384 34.97 29.32 -7.61
CA TYR A 384 36.17 30.04 -8.00
C TYR A 384 36.90 29.30 -9.13
N TYR A 385 37.40 30.04 -10.11
CA TYR A 385 38.28 29.47 -11.13
C TYR A 385 39.42 28.68 -10.47
N ASN A 386 39.63 27.43 -10.91
CA ASN A 386 40.57 26.44 -10.39
C ASN A 386 40.14 25.66 -9.13
N LEU A 387 38.89 25.76 -8.70
CA LEU A 387 38.30 24.86 -7.70
C LEU A 387 37.47 23.75 -8.40
N GLN A 388 37.07 22.75 -7.65
CA GLN A 388 36.42 21.53 -8.13
C GLN A 388 35.32 21.75 -9.16
N ASP A 389 35.18 20.80 -10.07
CA ASP A 389 34.09 20.74 -11.04
C ASP A 389 32.86 20.05 -10.43
N PRO A 390 31.66 20.69 -10.39
CA PRO A 390 30.46 20.04 -9.91
C PRO A 390 30.03 18.82 -10.75
N THR A 391 30.53 18.68 -11.98
CA THR A 391 30.23 17.51 -12.82
C THR A 391 30.88 16.23 -12.31
N GLU A 392 32.00 16.31 -11.59
CA GLU A 392 32.60 15.16 -10.90
C GLU A 392 31.63 14.59 -9.84
N TRP A 393 30.94 15.46 -9.12
CA TRP A 393 29.94 15.08 -8.13
C TRP A 393 28.64 14.62 -8.76
N LYS A 394 28.32 15.13 -9.95
CA LYS A 394 27.19 14.62 -10.73
C LYS A 394 27.36 13.14 -11.08
N ALA A 395 28.57 12.70 -11.40
CA ALA A 395 28.84 11.29 -11.66
C ALA A 395 28.51 10.37 -10.46
N VAL A 396 28.68 10.87 -9.22
CA VAL A 396 28.30 10.18 -7.98
C VAL A 396 26.78 10.10 -7.86
N THR A 397 26.11 11.26 -8.00
CA THR A 397 24.67 11.36 -7.75
C THR A 397 23.82 10.76 -8.86
N ASP A 398 24.31 10.69 -10.10
CA ASP A 398 23.62 9.98 -11.21
C ASP A 398 23.49 8.47 -10.95
N ARG A 399 24.33 7.91 -10.09
CA ARG A 399 24.22 6.53 -9.59
C ARG A 399 23.20 6.35 -8.47
N GLY A 400 22.52 7.42 -8.07
CA GLY A 400 21.52 7.41 -7.00
C GLY A 400 22.07 7.66 -5.60
N MET A 401 23.40 7.73 -5.44
CA MET A 401 24.05 7.94 -4.14
C MET A 401 23.71 9.33 -3.57
N VAL A 402 23.38 9.38 -2.28
CA VAL A 402 23.33 10.63 -1.51
C VAL A 402 24.73 10.99 -1.06
N VAL A 403 25.15 12.23 -1.29
CA VAL A 403 26.42 12.77 -0.77
C VAL A 403 26.14 13.62 0.47
N VAL A 404 26.81 13.32 1.56
CA VAL A 404 26.75 14.08 2.81
C VAL A 404 28.09 14.77 3.02
N ASN A 405 28.05 16.10 3.06
CA ASN A 405 29.26 16.92 3.13
C ASN A 405 29.26 17.84 4.33
N ALA A 406 30.37 17.95 4.98
CA ALA A 406 30.64 18.92 6.08
C ALA A 406 30.54 20.38 5.58
N ALA A 407 29.89 21.27 6.34
CA ALA A 407 29.71 22.67 5.95
C ALA A 407 31.00 23.52 5.99
N GLY A 408 31.94 23.10 6.80
CA GLY A 408 33.19 23.83 7.05
C GLY A 408 33.27 24.45 8.45
N ASN A 409 34.50 24.74 8.91
CA ASN A 409 34.82 25.10 10.31
C ASN A 409 35.38 26.53 10.46
N GLN A 410 35.03 27.43 9.54
CA GLN A 410 35.60 28.77 9.52
C GLN A 410 34.66 29.84 10.11
N GLY A 411 33.49 29.44 10.61
CA GLY A 411 32.47 30.38 11.13
C GLY A 411 31.84 31.28 10.06
N LEU A 412 31.92 30.88 8.79
CA LEU A 412 31.47 31.69 7.68
C LEU A 412 29.94 31.76 7.60
N ALA A 413 29.47 32.86 7.01
CA ALA A 413 28.04 33.06 6.75
C ALA A 413 27.49 32.13 5.65
N VAL A 414 28.33 31.35 5.02
CA VAL A 414 27.99 30.42 3.93
C VAL A 414 28.74 29.09 4.06
N SER A 415 28.15 28.02 3.56
CA SER A 415 28.79 26.71 3.50
C SER A 415 29.88 26.64 2.44
N ALA A 416 30.91 25.80 2.65
CA ALA A 416 31.98 25.58 1.71
C ALA A 416 31.65 24.55 0.62
N ASN A 417 32.45 24.50 -0.46
CA ASN A 417 32.39 23.46 -1.48
C ASN A 417 32.97 22.13 -0.91
N PRO A 418 32.50 20.97 -1.36
CA PRO A 418 31.52 20.75 -2.44
C PRO A 418 30.04 20.91 -2.01
N GLY A 419 29.71 21.09 -0.74
CA GLY A 419 28.36 21.22 -0.24
C GLY A 419 27.52 22.26 -0.99
N TYR A 420 28.10 23.38 -1.31
CA TYR A 420 27.43 24.43 -2.08
C TYR A 420 26.92 23.96 -3.45
N PHE A 421 27.49 22.92 -4.03
CA PHE A 421 27.01 22.36 -5.31
C PHE A 421 25.60 21.78 -5.24
N ALA A 422 25.06 21.59 -4.03
CA ALA A 422 23.67 21.19 -3.84
C ALA A 422 22.65 22.10 -4.56
N THR A 423 23.02 23.38 -4.77
CA THR A 423 22.14 24.38 -5.39
C THR A 423 22.44 24.69 -6.85
N VAL A 424 23.53 24.14 -7.40
CA VAL A 424 23.90 24.35 -8.80
C VAL A 424 22.87 23.69 -9.72
N THR A 425 22.49 24.45 -10.76
CA THR A 425 21.51 24.00 -11.75
C THR A 425 22.14 23.79 -13.12
N ASP A 426 21.54 22.92 -13.90
CA ASP A 426 21.81 22.78 -15.33
C ASP A 426 21.18 23.92 -16.16
N ALA A 427 21.39 23.91 -17.47
CA ALA A 427 20.83 24.93 -18.38
C ALA A 427 19.28 24.95 -18.40
N SER A 428 18.62 23.88 -17.97
CA SER A 428 17.14 23.77 -17.86
C SER A 428 16.63 24.22 -16.50
N GLY A 429 17.50 24.65 -15.58
CA GLY A 429 17.15 25.08 -14.23
C GLY A 429 16.84 23.90 -13.26
N ASN A 430 17.24 22.68 -13.59
CA ASN A 430 17.16 21.53 -12.69
C ASN A 430 18.44 21.43 -11.89
N LEU A 431 18.33 20.92 -10.66
CA LEU A 431 19.50 20.66 -9.82
C LEU A 431 20.50 19.73 -10.52
N LEU A 432 21.73 20.17 -10.69
CA LEU A 432 22.77 19.41 -11.36
C LEU A 432 23.04 18.08 -10.66
N LEU A 433 22.99 18.06 -9.32
CA LEU A 433 23.19 16.88 -8.48
C LEU A 433 21.87 16.17 -8.14
N GLY A 434 20.78 16.49 -8.84
CA GLY A 434 19.48 15.85 -8.66
C GLY A 434 18.89 15.95 -7.25
N GLY A 435 19.34 16.90 -6.42
CA GLY A 435 18.88 17.05 -5.04
C GLY A 435 19.44 15.99 -4.07
N ARG A 436 20.53 15.32 -4.42
CA ARG A 436 21.11 14.20 -3.66
C ARG A 436 22.36 14.60 -2.86
N MET A 437 22.43 15.85 -2.42
CA MET A 437 23.52 16.34 -1.56
C MET A 437 22.93 16.97 -0.30
N LEU A 438 23.49 16.59 0.86
CA LEU A 438 23.24 17.20 2.17
C LEU A 438 24.49 17.93 2.65
N ILE A 439 24.29 19.10 3.22
CA ILE A 439 25.33 19.92 3.85
C ILE A 439 25.09 19.86 5.36
N VAL A 440 26.14 19.59 6.12
CA VAL A 440 25.96 19.37 7.56
C VAL A 440 26.73 20.38 8.38
N GLY A 441 25.99 21.18 9.15
CA GLY A 441 26.53 22.09 10.18
C GLY A 441 26.67 21.41 11.54
N ALA A 442 27.57 21.92 12.34
CA ALA A 442 27.88 21.42 13.67
C ALA A 442 27.11 22.19 14.74
N ALA A 443 26.34 21.50 15.56
CA ALA A 443 25.58 22.07 16.67
C ALA A 443 25.90 21.36 17.99
N ASP A 444 25.55 22.03 19.08
CA ASP A 444 25.50 21.39 20.39
C ASP A 444 24.27 20.52 20.56
N GLU A 445 24.17 19.84 21.68
CA GLU A 445 23.04 18.95 22.03
C GLU A 445 21.69 19.69 22.15
N LYS A 446 21.69 21.01 22.29
CA LYS A 446 20.48 21.85 22.35
C LYS A 446 20.10 22.42 20.98
N GLY A 447 20.92 22.18 19.95
CA GLY A 447 20.71 22.67 18.61
C GLY A 447 21.28 24.08 18.37
N ASN A 448 22.11 24.62 19.27
CA ASN A 448 22.83 25.86 18.98
C ASN A 448 23.97 25.56 18.03
N LEU A 449 23.98 26.25 16.88
CA LEU A 449 25.12 26.14 15.96
C LEU A 449 26.39 26.65 16.61
N TYR A 450 27.49 25.88 16.55
CA TYR A 450 28.78 26.34 17.03
C TYR A 450 29.26 27.53 16.23
N SER A 451 29.93 28.52 16.92
CA SER A 451 30.41 29.77 16.31
C SER A 451 31.43 29.55 15.19
N TRP A 452 32.15 28.44 15.25
CA TRP A 452 33.11 28.04 14.23
C TRP A 452 32.48 27.23 13.06
N SER A 453 31.25 26.74 13.19
CA SER A 453 30.58 26.07 12.08
C SER A 453 30.13 27.06 11.02
N ASN A 454 30.39 26.75 9.77
CA ASN A 454 29.84 27.52 8.68
C ASN A 454 28.30 27.39 8.70
N LYS A 455 27.62 28.50 8.41
CA LYS A 455 26.14 28.58 8.41
C LYS A 455 25.58 28.04 7.11
N ALA A 456 24.27 27.81 7.09
CA ALA A 456 23.57 27.49 5.89
C ALA A 456 23.84 28.51 4.80
N GLY A 457 23.41 29.76 4.97
CA GLY A 457 23.61 30.84 4.03
C GLY A 457 23.32 30.45 2.59
N SER A 458 23.55 31.38 1.68
CA SER A 458 23.54 31.09 0.26
C SER A 458 24.40 32.10 -0.48
N ILE A 459 25.10 31.67 -1.52
CA ILE A 459 25.72 32.57 -2.49
C ILE A 459 24.76 32.69 -3.67
N CYS A 460 24.38 33.92 -3.98
CA CYS A 460 23.48 34.19 -5.08
C CYS A 460 24.17 33.98 -6.43
N GLN A 461 23.63 33.03 -7.22
CA GLN A 461 24.07 32.76 -8.59
C GLN A 461 23.41 33.71 -9.57
N ASN A 462 22.10 33.92 -9.43
CA ASN A 462 21.29 34.77 -10.30
C ASN A 462 20.99 36.12 -9.63
N TYR A 463 22.04 36.91 -9.42
CA TYR A 463 21.89 38.22 -8.83
C TYR A 463 21.27 39.23 -9.81
N VAL A 464 20.16 39.86 -9.39
CA VAL A 464 19.46 40.90 -10.15
C VAL A 464 19.88 42.29 -9.64
N ALA A 465 20.81 42.95 -10.35
CA ALA A 465 21.39 44.20 -9.95
C ALA A 465 20.38 45.36 -9.86
N SER A 466 19.33 45.35 -10.68
CA SER A 466 18.32 46.41 -10.78
C SER A 466 17.55 46.65 -9.48
N ASN A 467 17.36 45.62 -8.66
CA ASN A 467 16.60 45.67 -7.41
C ASN A 467 17.35 45.06 -6.20
N ASN A 468 18.61 44.72 -6.36
CA ASN A 468 19.46 44.09 -5.35
C ASN A 468 18.82 42.81 -4.77
N THR A 469 18.26 41.93 -5.65
CA THR A 469 17.66 40.67 -5.25
C THR A 469 18.41 39.47 -5.82
N CYS A 470 18.12 38.29 -5.27
CA CYS A 470 18.58 37.00 -5.80
C CYS A 470 17.37 36.23 -6.41
N ALA A 471 17.53 35.83 -7.66
CA ALA A 471 16.53 35.05 -8.39
C ALA A 471 16.79 33.54 -8.35
N ASP A 472 17.65 33.05 -7.47
CA ASP A 472 17.92 31.61 -7.32
C ASP A 472 16.68 30.85 -6.88
N LYS A 473 16.38 29.76 -7.60
CA LYS A 473 15.26 28.87 -7.30
C LYS A 473 15.50 28.03 -6.05
N TYR A 474 16.77 27.64 -5.82
CA TYR A 474 17.19 26.79 -4.70
C TYR A 474 18.13 27.53 -3.77
N LYS A 475 17.98 27.29 -2.48
CA LYS A 475 18.83 27.89 -1.44
C LYS A 475 19.65 26.80 -0.75
N VAL A 476 20.81 27.13 -0.28
CA VAL A 476 21.67 26.21 0.51
C VAL A 476 20.91 25.70 1.74
N SER A 477 20.09 26.56 2.37
CA SER A 477 19.24 26.18 3.51
C SER A 477 18.28 25.02 3.24
N ASP A 478 17.92 24.76 1.98
CA ASP A 478 17.03 23.68 1.60
C ASP A 478 17.71 22.30 1.70
N PHE A 479 19.05 22.29 1.66
CA PHE A 479 19.92 21.10 1.69
C PHE A 479 20.81 21.05 2.93
N TYR A 480 20.71 22.03 3.81
CA TYR A 480 21.51 22.13 5.02
C TYR A 480 20.75 21.58 6.22
N ILE A 481 21.42 20.71 6.98
CA ILE A 481 20.90 20.12 8.21
C ILE A 481 22.00 20.18 9.26
N MET A 482 21.62 20.20 10.54
CA MET A 482 22.58 20.20 11.64
C MET A 482 22.61 18.84 12.34
N ALA A 483 23.79 18.50 12.87
CA ALA A 483 23.97 17.39 13.79
C ALA A 483 25.02 17.78 14.87
N PRO A 484 25.16 16.99 15.96
CA PRO A 484 26.18 17.23 16.98
C PRO A 484 27.59 17.30 16.38
N GLY A 485 28.32 18.33 16.75
CA GLY A 485 29.65 18.58 16.21
C GLY A 485 30.81 18.42 17.19
N VAL A 486 30.53 18.05 18.42
CA VAL A 486 31.54 17.70 19.45
C VAL A 486 31.13 16.35 20.02
N VAL A 487 31.83 15.30 19.64
CA VAL A 487 31.37 13.93 19.86
C VAL A 487 32.53 12.99 20.18
N GLN A 488 32.19 11.78 20.61
CA GLN A 488 33.15 10.69 20.87
C GLN A 488 32.98 9.60 19.82
N SER A 489 34.13 9.09 19.33
CA SER A 489 34.16 7.96 18.40
C SER A 489 35.46 7.17 18.50
N THR A 490 35.59 6.18 17.64
CA THR A 490 36.72 5.22 17.57
C THR A 490 38.04 5.95 17.28
N SER A 491 39.06 5.62 18.02
CA SER A 491 40.43 6.13 17.85
C SER A 491 41.38 5.14 17.19
N LEU A 492 42.56 5.61 16.75
CA LEU A 492 43.59 4.74 16.15
C LEU A 492 44.08 3.62 17.07
N ASN A 493 43.97 3.79 18.37
CA ASN A 493 44.55 2.90 19.40
C ASN A 493 43.47 1.96 20.03
N ASN A 494 42.43 1.59 19.29
CA ASN A 494 41.33 0.78 19.81
C ASN A 494 40.60 1.38 21.03
N GLY A 495 40.64 2.68 21.20
CA GLY A 495 39.96 3.40 22.26
C GLY A 495 38.94 4.37 21.69
N VAL A 496 38.47 5.22 22.57
CA VAL A 496 37.53 6.31 22.25
C VAL A 496 38.27 7.63 22.39
N THR A 497 38.02 8.55 21.49
CA THR A 497 38.54 9.94 21.58
C THR A 497 37.42 10.93 21.28
N THR A 498 37.59 12.18 21.66
CA THR A 498 36.67 13.27 21.36
C THR A 498 37.27 14.16 20.27
N MET A 499 36.49 14.42 19.22
CA MET A 499 36.84 15.40 18.20
C MET A 499 35.71 16.40 18.01
N TYR A 500 36.02 17.50 17.34
CA TYR A 500 35.05 18.56 17.05
C TYR A 500 35.21 19.04 15.61
N GLY A 501 34.08 19.40 15.01
CA GLY A 501 34.02 19.90 13.63
C GLY A 501 32.72 19.55 12.95
N THR A 502 32.45 20.20 11.84
CA THR A 502 31.40 19.78 10.92
C THR A 502 31.70 18.40 10.29
N SER A 503 32.99 18.03 10.34
CA SER A 503 33.49 16.70 9.96
C SER A 503 32.92 15.57 10.84
N MET A 504 32.56 15.88 12.09
CA MET A 504 31.93 14.94 13.05
C MET A 504 30.41 14.95 12.94
N ALA A 505 29.84 16.07 12.53
CA ALA A 505 28.40 16.17 12.29
C ALA A 505 27.95 15.42 11.01
N ALA A 506 28.75 15.43 9.95
CA ALA A 506 28.43 14.80 8.67
C ALA A 506 28.23 13.29 8.76
N PRO A 507 29.08 12.49 9.42
CA PRO A 507 28.89 11.05 9.55
C PRO A 507 27.62 10.66 10.32
N ILE A 508 27.16 11.48 11.26
CA ILE A 508 25.90 11.25 11.97
C ILE A 508 24.72 11.31 10.99
N VAL A 509 24.71 12.31 10.12
CA VAL A 509 23.70 12.44 9.06
C VAL A 509 23.83 11.30 8.05
N THR A 510 25.05 10.89 7.71
CA THR A 510 25.30 9.73 6.84
C THR A 510 24.70 8.45 7.42
N GLY A 511 24.87 8.21 8.72
CA GLY A 511 24.20 7.12 9.44
C GLY A 511 22.68 7.24 9.38
N GLY A 512 22.14 8.45 9.51
CA GLY A 512 20.70 8.71 9.36
C GLY A 512 20.17 8.37 7.96
N VAL A 513 20.90 8.71 6.90
CA VAL A 513 20.58 8.30 5.52
C VAL A 513 20.57 6.77 5.42
N ALA A 514 21.54 6.09 6.02
CA ALA A 514 21.61 4.63 6.00
C ALA A 514 20.42 3.97 6.71
N LEU A 515 19.96 4.50 7.85
CA LEU A 515 18.77 4.00 8.54
C LEU A 515 17.50 4.13 7.68
N VAL A 516 17.32 5.28 7.04
CA VAL A 516 16.18 5.52 6.12
C VAL A 516 16.26 4.59 4.91
N SER A 517 17.45 4.39 4.34
CA SER A 517 17.66 3.50 3.20
C SER A 517 17.44 2.03 3.54
N GLN A 518 17.71 1.58 4.77
CA GLN A 518 17.33 0.25 5.24
C GLN A 518 15.82 0.09 5.27
N MET A 519 15.12 1.08 5.80
CA MET A 519 13.67 1.03 5.98
C MET A 519 12.93 1.04 4.64
N TRP A 520 13.38 1.88 3.71
CA TRP A 520 12.76 2.07 2.40
C TRP A 520 13.81 2.03 1.28
N PRO A 521 14.31 0.85 0.91
CA PRO A 521 15.38 0.70 -0.09
C PRO A 521 14.98 1.17 -1.49
N TYR A 522 13.69 1.24 -1.79
CA TYR A 522 13.14 1.78 -3.04
C TYR A 522 13.09 3.32 -3.07
N MET A 523 13.38 3.96 -1.94
CA MET A 523 13.32 5.42 -1.85
C MET A 523 14.51 6.04 -2.56
N LYS A 524 14.25 6.93 -3.51
CA LYS A 524 15.31 7.62 -4.25
C LYS A 524 16.07 8.59 -3.35
N GLY A 525 17.37 8.77 -3.60
CA GLY A 525 18.25 9.61 -2.78
C GLY A 525 17.73 11.03 -2.56
N GLU A 526 17.15 11.67 -3.59
CA GLU A 526 16.54 12.98 -3.47
C GLU A 526 15.36 13.03 -2.48
N ASN A 527 14.60 11.95 -2.40
CA ASN A 527 13.50 11.85 -1.45
C ASN A 527 14.02 11.59 -0.02
N VAL A 528 15.13 10.88 0.14
CA VAL A 528 15.81 10.72 1.44
C VAL A 528 16.30 12.07 1.95
N VAL A 529 16.97 12.85 1.10
CA VAL A 529 17.40 14.22 1.42
C VAL A 529 16.20 15.07 1.84
N ARG A 530 15.15 15.10 1.03
CA ARG A 530 13.92 15.87 1.32
C ARG A 530 13.23 15.39 2.61
N LEU A 531 13.21 14.10 2.88
CA LEU A 531 12.67 13.57 4.11
C LEU A 531 13.43 14.07 5.33
N LEU A 532 14.75 13.91 5.35
CA LEU A 532 15.58 14.33 6.49
C LEU A 532 15.48 15.83 6.74
N THR A 533 15.49 16.66 5.68
CA THR A 533 15.34 18.12 5.82
C THR A 533 13.91 18.54 6.22
N THR A 534 12.87 17.83 5.75
CA THR A 534 11.48 18.10 6.15
C THR A 534 11.23 17.76 7.62
N THR A 535 11.80 16.65 8.08
CA THR A 535 11.60 16.13 9.44
C THR A 535 12.58 16.69 10.47
N ALA A 536 13.58 17.45 10.06
CA ALA A 536 14.53 18.08 10.96
C ALA A 536 13.84 18.93 12.05
N ASN A 537 14.39 18.88 13.26
CA ASN A 537 13.85 19.60 14.40
C ASN A 537 14.18 21.09 14.30
N LYS A 538 13.12 21.91 14.15
CA LYS A 538 13.17 23.37 14.11
C LYS A 538 12.90 24.01 15.48
N ASN A 539 12.50 23.21 16.47
CA ASN A 539 12.29 23.68 17.83
C ASN A 539 13.63 23.73 18.59
N ILE A 540 14.49 24.56 18.12
CA ILE A 540 15.84 24.83 18.64
C ILE A 540 16.00 26.33 18.97
N PRO A 541 16.92 26.71 19.85
CA PRO A 541 17.11 28.10 20.21
C PRO A 541 17.43 28.97 18.99
N ASN A 542 16.75 30.12 18.87
CA ASN A 542 17.00 31.13 17.84
C ASN A 542 17.01 30.58 16.41
N TYR A 543 16.10 29.62 16.08
CA TYR A 543 16.03 29.03 14.75
C TYR A 543 15.92 30.10 13.66
N ASP A 544 16.84 30.04 12.72
CA ASP A 544 16.88 30.89 11.52
C ASP A 544 17.35 30.03 10.34
N PRO A 545 16.51 29.82 9.29
CA PRO A 545 16.89 29.00 8.15
C PRO A 545 18.21 29.41 7.48
N SER A 546 18.57 30.71 7.51
CA SER A 546 19.84 31.19 6.94
C SER A 546 21.07 30.82 7.78
N VAL A 547 20.83 30.36 9.01
CA VAL A 547 21.87 29.91 9.95
C VAL A 547 21.82 28.39 10.10
N ASN A 548 20.64 27.89 10.41
CA ASN A 548 20.40 26.51 10.85
C ASN A 548 19.87 25.57 9.72
N GLY A 549 19.68 26.14 8.52
CA GLY A 549 19.09 25.37 7.40
C GLY A 549 17.74 24.76 7.75
N ALA A 550 17.59 23.46 7.53
CA ALA A 550 16.38 22.71 7.86
C ALA A 550 16.18 22.49 9.38
N GLY A 551 17.25 22.63 10.19
CA GLY A 551 17.23 22.38 11.62
C GLY A 551 18.11 21.19 12.02
N MET A 552 17.90 20.64 13.22
CA MET A 552 18.66 19.52 13.78
C MET A 552 18.11 18.18 13.25
N LEU A 553 18.99 17.25 12.88
CA LEU A 553 18.60 15.89 12.50
C LEU A 553 17.72 15.24 13.57
N ASP A 554 16.61 14.66 13.17
CA ASP A 554 15.67 13.97 14.06
C ASP A 554 15.24 12.63 13.43
N LEU A 555 15.84 11.55 13.87
CA LEU A 555 15.59 10.21 13.34
C LEU A 555 14.28 9.59 13.86
N ASP A 556 13.74 10.10 14.97
CA ASP A 556 12.39 9.72 15.40
C ASP A 556 11.36 10.20 14.38
N ARG A 557 11.39 11.49 14.04
CA ARG A 557 10.48 12.08 13.05
C ARG A 557 10.72 11.53 11.65
N ALA A 558 11.97 11.32 11.24
CA ALA A 558 12.30 10.78 9.93
C ALA A 558 11.79 9.34 9.72
N THR A 559 11.60 8.57 10.78
CA THR A 559 11.12 7.18 10.70
C THR A 559 9.64 7.01 11.05
N GLN A 560 8.90 8.11 11.23
CA GLN A 560 7.44 8.14 11.38
C GLN A 560 6.76 8.61 10.08
N PRO A 561 5.45 8.37 9.89
CA PRO A 561 4.72 8.90 8.75
C PRO A 561 4.77 10.42 8.70
N VAL A 562 4.94 10.98 7.51
CA VAL A 562 5.00 12.42 7.26
C VAL A 562 3.85 12.83 6.35
N GLY A 563 3.15 13.91 6.73
CA GLY A 563 2.03 14.44 5.97
C GLY A 563 0.78 13.56 6.02
N ALA A 564 -0.04 13.64 4.99
CA ALA A 564 -1.25 12.84 4.89
C ALA A 564 -0.92 11.38 4.56
N VAL A 565 -1.50 10.47 5.33
CA VAL A 565 -1.38 9.03 5.06
C VAL A 565 -2.61 8.51 4.33
N GLY A 566 -2.39 7.59 3.39
CA GLY A 566 -3.45 7.00 2.59
C GLY A 566 -3.28 5.52 2.35
N ILE A 567 -4.40 4.82 2.12
CA ILE A 567 -4.40 3.42 1.73
C ILE A 567 -4.34 3.37 0.21
N PRO A 568 -3.32 2.77 -0.41
CA PRO A 568 -3.31 2.56 -1.84
C PRO A 568 -4.38 1.52 -2.22
N THR A 569 -5.36 1.91 -3.04
CA THR A 569 -6.51 1.06 -3.38
C THR A 569 -6.41 0.46 -4.79
N SER A 570 -5.92 1.24 -5.75
CA SER A 570 -5.61 0.75 -7.10
C SER A 570 -4.58 1.67 -7.75
N GLY A 571 -3.48 1.15 -8.22
CA GLY A 571 -2.39 1.94 -8.75
C GLY A 571 -1.86 2.93 -7.70
N ARG A 572 -1.84 4.23 -8.02
CA ARG A 572 -1.37 5.30 -7.12
C ARG A 572 -2.49 6.05 -6.40
N THR A 573 -3.73 5.59 -6.53
CA THR A 573 -4.87 6.23 -5.84
C THR A 573 -4.90 5.81 -4.38
N THR A 574 -4.97 6.78 -3.48
CA THR A 574 -5.03 6.53 -2.04
C THR A 574 -6.38 6.95 -1.46
N SER A 575 -6.88 6.17 -0.51
CA SER A 575 -8.02 6.55 0.35
C SER A 575 -7.51 6.98 1.72
N ALA A 576 -8.08 8.05 2.27
CA ALA A 576 -7.71 8.51 3.60
C ALA A 576 -8.01 7.44 4.66
N VAL A 577 -7.07 7.20 5.58
CA VAL A 577 -7.19 6.14 6.61
C VAL A 577 -8.32 6.40 7.59
N ASN A 578 -8.49 7.65 8.01
CA ASN A 578 -9.48 8.06 9.01
C ASN A 578 -10.94 8.00 8.54
N THR A 579 -11.17 7.84 7.23
CA THR A 579 -12.51 7.75 6.65
C THR A 579 -12.98 6.32 6.39
N VAL A 580 -12.15 5.32 6.72
CA VAL A 580 -12.44 3.92 6.42
C VAL A 580 -13.39 3.35 7.46
N THR A 581 -14.63 3.18 7.08
CA THR A 581 -15.63 2.49 7.90
C THR A 581 -16.44 1.52 7.06
N LEU A 582 -16.94 0.48 7.70
CA LEU A 582 -17.91 -0.45 7.12
C LEU A 582 -18.99 -0.69 8.17
N ASN A 583 -20.12 -0.01 7.99
CA ASN A 583 -21.28 -0.14 8.84
C ASN A 583 -22.21 -1.18 8.25
N THR A 584 -22.55 -2.18 9.03
CA THR A 584 -23.42 -3.27 8.60
C THR A 584 -24.73 -3.23 9.38
N SER A 585 -25.81 -3.58 8.73
CA SER A 585 -27.15 -3.54 9.34
C SER A 585 -28.01 -4.73 9.00
N GLY A 586 -29.00 -4.98 9.84
CA GLY A 586 -30.00 -6.04 9.61
C GLY A 586 -29.43 -7.45 9.58
N GLY A 587 -30.17 -8.40 9.03
CA GLY A 587 -29.80 -9.80 8.96
C GLY A 587 -28.58 -10.13 8.08
N THR A 588 -28.05 -9.12 7.37
CA THR A 588 -26.84 -9.24 6.53
C THR A 588 -25.55 -8.83 7.26
N GLY A 589 -25.65 -8.28 8.47
CA GLY A 589 -24.53 -7.72 9.22
C GLY A 589 -23.36 -8.68 9.44
N SER A 590 -23.68 -9.94 9.79
CA SER A 590 -22.65 -10.95 10.02
C SER A 590 -21.89 -11.37 8.75
N ALA A 591 -22.44 -11.13 7.57
CA ALA A 591 -21.80 -11.46 6.31
C ALA A 591 -20.50 -10.65 6.12
N LEU A 592 -20.53 -9.37 6.50
CA LEU A 592 -19.35 -8.50 6.40
C LEU A 592 -18.38 -8.65 7.57
N SER A 593 -18.83 -9.15 8.71
CA SER A 593 -17.91 -9.54 9.80
C SER A 593 -16.96 -10.66 9.36
N SER A 594 -17.31 -11.41 8.31
CA SER A 594 -16.39 -12.39 7.72
C SER A 594 -15.10 -11.75 7.21
N LEU A 595 -15.14 -10.52 6.69
CA LEU A 595 -13.94 -9.76 6.31
C LEU A 595 -13.00 -9.52 7.50
N LYS A 596 -13.58 -9.18 8.66
CA LYS A 596 -12.82 -9.04 9.92
C LYS A 596 -12.17 -10.37 10.33
N ASN A 597 -12.90 -11.47 10.16
CA ASN A 597 -12.47 -12.80 10.59
C ASN A 597 -11.40 -13.41 9.66
N THR A 598 -11.22 -12.90 8.44
CA THR A 598 -10.12 -13.34 7.55
C THR A 598 -8.76 -12.92 8.07
N GLY A 599 -8.68 -11.95 8.97
CA GLY A 599 -7.43 -11.32 9.39
C GLY A 599 -6.79 -10.41 8.33
N ALA A 600 -7.32 -10.39 7.11
CA ALA A 600 -6.73 -9.65 5.99
C ALA A 600 -6.63 -8.14 6.24
N LEU A 601 -7.56 -7.59 7.03
CA LEU A 601 -7.59 -6.16 7.35
C LEU A 601 -6.86 -5.81 8.66
N SER A 602 -6.21 -6.78 9.30
CA SER A 602 -5.48 -6.56 10.56
C SER A 602 -4.12 -5.88 10.34
N SER A 603 -3.55 -5.98 9.14
CA SER A 603 -2.29 -5.33 8.77
C SER A 603 -2.37 -4.87 7.32
N VAL A 604 -2.95 -3.70 7.11
CA VAL A 604 -3.10 -3.09 5.79
C VAL A 604 -2.03 -2.04 5.61
N MET A 605 -1.30 -2.11 4.50
CA MET A 605 -0.29 -1.13 4.18
C MET A 605 -0.94 0.22 3.86
N ILE A 606 -0.35 1.27 4.40
CA ILE A 606 -0.63 2.67 4.09
C ILE A 606 0.63 3.34 3.60
N VAL A 607 0.50 4.40 2.85
CA VAL A 607 1.62 5.21 2.39
C VAL A 607 1.48 6.65 2.85
N ASP A 608 2.61 7.30 3.12
CA ASP A 608 2.69 8.71 3.45
C ASP A 608 2.99 9.58 2.20
N GLU A 609 3.23 10.87 2.40
CA GLU A 609 3.50 11.80 1.29
C GLU A 609 4.81 11.50 0.54
N PHE A 610 5.73 10.74 1.15
CA PHE A 610 6.97 10.25 0.54
C PHE A 610 6.82 8.87 -0.11
N SER A 611 5.59 8.35 -0.17
CA SER A 611 5.27 6.99 -0.66
C SER A 611 5.94 5.88 0.17
N ARG A 612 6.21 6.15 1.46
CA ARG A 612 6.77 5.18 2.40
C ARG A 612 5.66 4.33 2.99
N ASP A 613 5.90 3.04 3.10
CA ASP A 613 4.93 2.08 3.62
C ASP A 613 4.96 2.02 5.15
N PHE A 614 3.76 1.99 5.71
CA PHE A 614 3.45 1.75 7.11
C PHE A 614 2.25 0.81 7.19
N TYR A 615 1.84 0.38 8.39
CA TYR A 615 0.78 -0.61 8.53
C TYR A 615 -0.26 -0.18 9.55
N VAL A 616 -1.54 -0.42 9.25
CA VAL A 616 -2.67 -0.12 10.14
C VAL A 616 -3.65 -1.27 10.21
N ASN A 617 -4.37 -1.35 11.32
CA ASN A 617 -5.45 -2.31 11.51
C ASN A 617 -6.79 -1.69 11.13
N LEU A 618 -7.29 -2.01 9.93
CA LEU A 618 -8.60 -1.55 9.46
C LEU A 618 -9.77 -2.39 9.98
N SER A 619 -9.52 -3.54 10.58
CA SER A 619 -10.61 -4.40 11.09
C SER A 619 -11.43 -3.73 12.20
N GLN A 620 -10.87 -2.74 12.89
CA GLN A 620 -11.56 -1.93 13.90
C GLN A 620 -12.61 -0.98 13.30
N GLY A 621 -12.45 -0.59 12.03
CA GLY A 621 -13.42 0.22 11.29
C GLY A 621 -14.66 -0.57 10.86
N ILE A 622 -14.67 -1.89 11.02
CA ILE A 622 -15.83 -2.73 10.71
C ILE A 622 -16.71 -2.82 11.94
N THR A 623 -17.86 -2.17 11.87
CA THR A 623 -18.85 -2.16 12.96
C THR A 623 -20.16 -2.80 12.51
N VAL A 624 -20.71 -3.67 13.35
CA VAL A 624 -22.07 -4.21 13.18
C VAL A 624 -23.01 -3.37 14.06
N LYS A 625 -23.81 -2.54 13.40
CA LYS A 625 -24.78 -1.69 14.09
C LYS A 625 -26.19 -2.19 13.80
N ASP A 626 -26.99 -2.35 14.84
CA ASP A 626 -28.44 -2.44 14.66
C ASP A 626 -28.96 -1.02 14.37
N LYS A 627 -29.18 -0.71 13.09
CA LYS A 627 -29.66 0.61 12.66
C LYS A 627 -31.18 0.72 12.67
N ARG A 628 -31.90 -0.28 13.18
CA ARG A 628 -33.36 -0.20 13.23
C ARG A 628 -33.82 0.97 14.06
N LYS A 629 -34.55 1.87 13.45
CA LYS A 629 -35.26 2.97 14.11
C LYS A 629 -36.67 2.50 14.49
N LEU A 630 -37.34 3.25 15.38
CA LEU A 630 -38.70 3.00 15.75
C LEU A 630 -39.66 2.96 14.53
N SER A 631 -39.35 3.77 13.49
CA SER A 631 -40.06 3.73 12.19
C SER A 631 -39.92 2.40 11.45
N ASP A 632 -38.79 1.75 11.59
CA ASP A 632 -38.51 0.45 10.92
C ASP A 632 -39.26 -0.68 11.65
N VAL A 633 -39.46 -0.50 12.95
CA VAL A 633 -40.28 -1.37 13.78
C VAL A 633 -41.76 -1.28 13.35
N LYS A 634 -42.25 -0.08 13.00
CA LYS A 634 -43.58 0.13 12.47
C LYS A 634 -43.86 -0.71 11.23
N ALA A 635 -42.95 -0.67 10.26
CA ALA A 635 -43.08 -1.43 9.00
C ALA A 635 -43.04 -2.95 9.21
N GLN A 636 -42.37 -3.44 10.25
CA GLN A 636 -42.30 -4.87 10.59
C GLN A 636 -43.52 -5.33 11.41
N GLN A 637 -44.24 -4.41 11.99
CA GLN A 637 -45.30 -4.67 12.97
C GLN A 637 -46.73 -4.68 12.40
N ASP A 638 -46.92 -4.45 11.13
CA ASP A 638 -48.25 -4.45 10.52
C ASP A 638 -48.92 -5.84 10.47
N GLY A 639 -48.79 -6.60 11.53
CA GLY A 639 -49.41 -7.89 11.77
C GLY A 639 -49.03 -8.97 10.80
N LEU A 640 -50.02 -9.70 10.33
CA LEU A 640 -49.84 -10.61 9.22
C LEU A 640 -49.76 -9.89 7.87
N SER A 641 -49.89 -8.55 7.87
CA SER A 641 -49.69 -7.83 6.63
C SER A 641 -48.29 -8.07 6.07
N TYR A 642 -48.30 -8.28 4.79
CA TYR A 642 -47.15 -8.49 3.96
C TYR A 642 -46.02 -7.48 4.24
N LEU A 643 -44.86 -7.97 4.62
CA LEU A 643 -43.66 -7.15 4.71
C LEU A 643 -42.93 -7.22 3.38
N PRO A 644 -42.93 -6.18 2.57
CA PRO A 644 -42.19 -6.16 1.34
C PRO A 644 -40.71 -6.50 1.55
N PHE A 645 -40.14 -7.28 0.65
CA PHE A 645 -38.74 -7.74 0.76
C PHE A 645 -37.77 -6.60 1.01
N GLN A 646 -37.94 -5.46 0.34
CA GLN A 646 -37.12 -4.27 0.49
C GLN A 646 -37.19 -3.65 1.91
N GLN A 647 -38.30 -3.73 2.59
CA GLN A 647 -38.46 -3.20 3.95
C GLN A 647 -37.69 -4.04 4.98
N SER A 648 -37.40 -5.29 4.68
CA SER A 648 -36.60 -6.14 5.56
C SER A 648 -35.12 -5.73 5.62
N PHE A 649 -34.65 -4.85 4.74
CA PHE A 649 -33.38 -4.17 4.83
C PHE A 649 -33.45 -2.85 5.62
N GLY A 650 -34.62 -2.47 6.12
CA GLY A 650 -34.83 -1.50 7.18
C GLY A 650 -34.88 -0.03 6.77
N ASN A 651 -34.81 0.32 5.48
CA ASN A 651 -34.66 1.73 5.12
C ASN A 651 -35.57 2.25 4.00
N PHE A 652 -36.30 1.38 3.28
CA PHE A 652 -37.20 1.78 2.19
C PHE A 652 -38.65 1.97 2.73
N ASN A 653 -38.82 2.95 3.60
CA ASN A 653 -40.05 3.16 4.34
C ASN A 653 -40.81 4.46 4.00
N GLN A 654 -40.26 5.29 3.08
CA GLN A 654 -40.98 6.45 2.53
C GLN A 654 -41.55 6.12 1.17
N GLY A 655 -42.84 6.06 1.07
CA GLY A 655 -43.60 5.75 -0.13
C GLY A 655 -44.88 5.04 0.21
N GLY A 656 -45.49 4.38 -0.76
CA GLY A 656 -46.75 3.71 -0.57
C GLY A 656 -46.98 2.63 -1.59
N GLU A 657 -47.98 1.76 -1.31
CA GLU A 657 -48.57 0.86 -2.26
C GLU A 657 -49.88 1.48 -2.78
N PHE A 658 -50.06 1.44 -4.08
CA PHE A 658 -51.24 1.93 -4.79
C PHE A 658 -51.99 0.73 -5.36
N ALA A 659 -53.28 0.61 -5.03
CA ALA A 659 -54.13 -0.37 -5.66
C ALA A 659 -54.41 0.07 -7.11
N VAL A 660 -53.96 -0.74 -8.06
CA VAL A 660 -54.25 -0.57 -9.49
C VAL A 660 -55.54 -1.31 -9.83
N MET A 661 -55.77 -2.47 -9.18
CA MET A 661 -56.96 -3.29 -9.19
C MET A 661 -57.09 -3.94 -7.80
N ASP A 662 -58.24 -4.52 -7.47
CA ASP A 662 -58.49 -5.17 -6.18
C ASP A 662 -57.43 -6.23 -5.81
N ASP A 663 -56.87 -6.86 -6.82
CA ASP A 663 -55.87 -7.92 -6.69
C ASP A 663 -54.48 -7.55 -7.17
N LEU A 664 -54.23 -6.30 -7.64
CA LEU A 664 -52.98 -5.81 -8.20
C LEU A 664 -52.56 -4.50 -7.52
N LYS A 665 -51.41 -4.51 -6.90
CA LYS A 665 -50.81 -3.35 -6.26
C LYS A 665 -49.44 -2.99 -6.86
N LEU A 666 -49.17 -1.71 -6.96
CA LEU A 666 -47.86 -1.13 -7.32
C LEU A 666 -47.32 -0.42 -6.11
N GLY A 667 -46.09 -0.75 -5.72
CA GLY A 667 -45.38 -0.07 -4.63
C GLY A 667 -44.19 0.70 -5.16
N ILE A 668 -43.98 1.92 -4.64
CA ILE A 668 -42.82 2.73 -4.87
C ILE A 668 -42.38 3.27 -3.53
N ASN A 669 -41.11 3.06 -3.17
CA ASN A 669 -40.56 3.49 -1.91
C ASN A 669 -39.18 4.12 -2.09
N SER A 670 -38.82 5.06 -1.23
CA SER A 670 -37.49 5.67 -1.13
C SER A 670 -36.89 5.47 0.24
N ASN A 671 -35.59 5.64 0.33
CA ASN A 671 -34.86 5.58 1.57
C ASN A 671 -34.60 7.01 2.08
N PRO A 672 -35.20 7.45 3.20
CA PRO A 672 -35.01 8.80 3.70
C PRO A 672 -33.58 9.07 4.19
N ASN A 673 -32.80 8.03 4.49
CA ASN A 673 -31.45 8.17 5.00
C ASN A 673 -30.38 8.27 3.88
N PHE A 674 -30.72 7.82 2.65
CA PHE A 674 -29.81 7.82 1.51
C PHE A 674 -30.50 8.40 0.28
N LYS A 675 -30.13 9.62 -0.06
CA LYS A 675 -30.68 10.33 -1.22
C LYS A 675 -30.38 9.58 -2.52
N GLY A 676 -31.45 9.24 -3.24
CA GLY A 676 -31.36 8.52 -4.52
C GLY A 676 -31.59 7.02 -4.42
N ASP A 677 -31.73 6.46 -3.23
CA ASP A 677 -32.14 5.07 -3.04
C ASP A 677 -33.64 4.95 -3.26
N TRP A 678 -34.03 3.99 -4.07
CA TRP A 678 -35.45 3.74 -4.37
C TRP A 678 -35.73 2.26 -4.58
N SER A 679 -36.98 1.87 -4.40
CA SER A 679 -37.46 0.53 -4.76
C SER A 679 -38.84 0.61 -5.40
N SER A 680 -39.09 -0.32 -6.30
CA SER A 680 -40.43 -0.50 -6.86
C SER A 680 -40.79 -1.99 -6.92
N HIS A 681 -42.06 -2.27 -6.75
CA HIS A 681 -42.55 -3.64 -6.83
C HIS A 681 -43.99 -3.70 -7.33
N VAL A 682 -44.36 -4.83 -7.87
CA VAL A 682 -45.71 -5.17 -8.25
C VAL A 682 -46.13 -6.41 -7.46
N THR A 683 -47.28 -6.33 -6.80
CA THR A 683 -47.86 -7.45 -6.07
C THR A 683 -49.20 -7.84 -6.69
N LYS A 684 -49.33 -9.14 -7.05
CA LYS A 684 -50.55 -9.72 -7.55
C LYS A 684 -51.06 -10.77 -6.56
N LYS A 685 -52.32 -10.68 -6.20
CA LYS A 685 -53.04 -11.66 -5.35
C LYS A 685 -53.92 -12.57 -6.21
N PHE A 686 -53.78 -13.86 -6.04
CA PHE A 686 -54.58 -14.87 -6.69
C PHE A 686 -55.44 -15.58 -5.64
N GLY A 687 -56.73 -15.41 -5.67
CA GLY A 687 -57.65 -16.17 -4.86
C GLY A 687 -57.84 -17.58 -5.48
N LEU A 688 -57.44 -18.60 -4.75
CA LEU A 688 -57.62 -20.00 -5.20
C LEU A 688 -58.88 -20.63 -4.64
N SER A 689 -59.36 -20.12 -3.52
CA SER A 689 -60.65 -20.41 -2.90
C SER A 689 -61.04 -19.24 -2.00
N PRO A 690 -62.29 -19.21 -1.44
CA PRO A 690 -62.65 -18.16 -0.47
C PRO A 690 -61.68 -18.04 0.73
N ASP A 691 -61.10 -19.16 1.11
CA ASP A 691 -60.24 -19.26 2.29
C ASP A 691 -58.73 -19.24 1.97
N PHE A 692 -58.35 -19.34 0.69
CA PHE A 692 -56.95 -19.49 0.32
C PHE A 692 -56.52 -18.58 -0.84
N ALA A 693 -55.47 -17.83 -0.60
CA ALA A 693 -54.88 -16.94 -1.60
C ALA A 693 -53.36 -17.07 -1.70
N VAL A 694 -52.86 -16.88 -2.90
CA VAL A 694 -51.41 -16.76 -3.19
C VAL A 694 -51.11 -15.33 -3.58
N ARG A 695 -50.12 -14.76 -2.97
CA ARG A 695 -49.56 -13.45 -3.33
C ARG A 695 -48.21 -13.64 -4.00
N THR A 696 -48.00 -12.98 -5.13
CA THR A 696 -46.69 -12.93 -5.79
C THR A 696 -46.24 -11.49 -5.91
N THR A 697 -45.02 -11.23 -5.55
CA THR A 697 -44.39 -9.91 -5.69
C THR A 697 -43.12 -10.03 -6.48
N LEU A 698 -42.96 -9.15 -7.45
CA LEU A 698 -41.69 -8.95 -8.16
C LEU A 698 -41.30 -7.50 -8.01
N GLY A 699 -40.03 -7.27 -7.73
CA GLY A 699 -39.56 -5.93 -7.52
C GLY A 699 -38.04 -5.74 -7.74
N THR A 700 -37.69 -4.50 -7.75
CA THR A 700 -36.29 -4.07 -7.84
C THR A 700 -36.00 -2.97 -6.83
N MET A 701 -34.79 -2.91 -6.38
CA MET A 701 -34.28 -1.93 -5.43
C MET A 701 -32.93 -1.42 -5.95
N SER A 702 -32.73 -0.11 -5.93
CA SER A 702 -31.48 0.54 -6.31
C SER A 702 -30.94 1.34 -5.13
N GLU A 703 -29.70 1.09 -4.79
CA GLU A 703 -28.97 1.73 -3.69
C GLU A 703 -27.75 2.46 -4.26
N GLN A 704 -27.53 3.73 -3.88
CA GLN A 704 -26.48 4.56 -4.46
C GLN A 704 -25.11 4.27 -3.88
N THR A 705 -24.99 4.18 -2.56
CA THR A 705 -23.72 4.00 -1.85
C THR A 705 -23.76 2.87 -0.83
N THR A 706 -24.90 2.19 -0.75
CA THR A 706 -25.15 1.06 0.13
C THR A 706 -25.48 -0.18 -0.72
N TRP A 707 -25.48 -1.33 -0.07
CA TRP A 707 -25.96 -2.58 -0.64
C TRP A 707 -26.61 -3.44 0.45
N LEU A 708 -27.84 -3.81 0.27
CA LEU A 708 -28.64 -4.50 1.27
C LEU A 708 -28.56 -3.79 2.66
N GLY A 709 -28.59 -2.45 2.65
CA GLY A 709 -28.49 -1.62 3.84
C GLY A 709 -27.09 -1.52 4.48
N ASN A 710 -26.09 -2.12 3.89
CA ASN A 710 -24.70 -2.01 4.34
C ASN A 710 -24.03 -0.80 3.71
N GLU A 711 -23.25 -0.04 4.48
CA GLU A 711 -22.59 1.18 4.07
C GLU A 711 -21.08 1.05 4.26
N GLY A 712 -20.31 1.26 3.22
CA GLY A 712 -18.86 1.34 3.25
C GLY A 712 -18.36 2.74 2.90
N SER A 713 -17.28 3.17 3.52
CA SER A 713 -16.64 4.45 3.22
C SER A 713 -15.13 4.31 3.06
N GLY A 714 -14.52 5.30 2.42
CA GLY A 714 -13.08 5.31 2.16
C GLY A 714 -12.64 4.07 1.38
N ALA A 715 -11.60 3.42 1.83
CA ALA A 715 -11.05 2.22 1.19
C ALA A 715 -11.99 0.98 1.23
N LEU A 716 -13.08 1.03 1.95
CA LEU A 716 -14.10 -0.04 1.98
C LEU A 716 -15.42 0.40 1.34
N SER A 717 -15.41 1.49 0.56
CA SER A 717 -16.60 1.95 -0.17
C SER A 717 -17.00 0.98 -1.27
N VAL A 718 -18.30 0.95 -1.55
CA VAL A 718 -18.85 0.29 -2.73
C VAL A 718 -19.17 1.31 -3.82
N GLY A 719 -19.34 0.86 -5.05
CA GLY A 719 -19.76 1.70 -6.17
C GLY A 719 -21.20 2.17 -6.05
N LYS A 720 -21.62 3.00 -6.99
CA LYS A 720 -22.99 3.50 -7.09
C LYS A 720 -23.88 2.55 -7.88
N ASN A 721 -25.19 2.72 -7.72
CA ASN A 721 -26.23 1.98 -8.47
C ASN A 721 -26.16 0.47 -8.22
N ASN A 722 -26.10 0.07 -6.95
CA ASN A 722 -26.19 -1.33 -6.55
C ASN A 722 -27.66 -1.77 -6.68
N ASN A 723 -27.91 -2.83 -7.43
CA ASN A 723 -29.26 -3.24 -7.76
C ASN A 723 -29.59 -4.60 -7.18
N THR A 724 -30.77 -4.70 -6.55
CA THR A 724 -31.33 -5.95 -6.06
C THR A 724 -32.65 -6.22 -6.78
N ASN A 725 -32.72 -7.32 -7.51
CA ASN A 725 -33.97 -7.84 -8.02
C ASN A 725 -34.48 -8.91 -7.07
N PHE A 726 -35.77 -8.87 -6.74
CA PHE A 726 -36.37 -9.79 -5.78
C PHE A 726 -37.72 -10.32 -6.22
N ALA A 727 -38.01 -11.51 -5.74
CA ALA A 727 -39.31 -12.11 -5.83
C ALA A 727 -39.78 -12.59 -4.45
N GLN A 728 -41.06 -12.47 -4.18
CA GLN A 728 -41.67 -12.97 -2.95
C GLN A 728 -42.96 -13.73 -3.27
N VAL A 729 -43.18 -14.81 -2.55
CA VAL A 729 -44.43 -15.60 -2.62
C VAL A 729 -45.00 -15.66 -1.22
N GLY A 730 -46.23 -15.23 -1.09
CA GLY A 730 -47.02 -15.29 0.14
C GLY A 730 -48.20 -16.25 -0.04
N LEU A 731 -48.50 -17.00 1.00
CA LEU A 731 -49.67 -17.87 1.10
C LEU A 731 -50.50 -17.37 2.27
N ASP A 732 -51.75 -17.07 2.01
CA ASP A 732 -52.74 -16.68 3.02
C ASP A 732 -53.83 -17.74 3.10
N TYR A 733 -54.11 -18.19 4.31
CA TYR A 733 -55.20 -19.09 4.60
C TYR A 733 -56.06 -18.50 5.71
N VAL A 734 -57.35 -18.37 5.45
CA VAL A 734 -58.32 -17.83 6.36
C VAL A 734 -59.39 -18.90 6.63
N GLN A 735 -59.62 -19.19 7.89
CA GLN A 735 -60.68 -20.10 8.31
C GLN A 735 -61.39 -19.48 9.54
N ASP A 736 -62.65 -19.16 9.35
CA ASP A 736 -63.43 -18.45 10.36
C ASP A 736 -62.73 -17.16 10.85
N LYS A 737 -62.41 -17.10 12.11
CA LYS A 737 -61.70 -15.98 12.79
C LYS A 737 -60.16 -16.12 12.75
N ASN A 738 -59.65 -17.17 12.15
CA ASN A 738 -58.22 -17.48 12.13
C ASN A 738 -57.65 -17.19 10.77
N LYS A 739 -56.47 -16.55 10.76
CA LYS A 739 -55.72 -16.29 9.55
C LYS A 739 -54.28 -16.76 9.71
N TRP A 740 -53.80 -17.50 8.72
CA TRP A 740 -52.40 -17.94 8.63
C TRP A 740 -51.75 -17.30 7.43
N SER A 741 -50.47 -16.95 7.57
CA SER A 741 -49.69 -16.47 6.44
C SER A 741 -48.28 -17.09 6.44
N ILE A 742 -47.72 -17.33 5.25
CA ILE A 742 -46.36 -17.72 5.04
C ILE A 742 -45.82 -16.88 3.89
N ASP A 743 -44.75 -16.13 4.12
CA ASP A 743 -44.05 -15.34 3.10
C ASP A 743 -42.63 -15.83 2.92
N LEU A 744 -42.28 -16.11 1.68
CA LEU A 744 -40.94 -16.51 1.24
C LEU A 744 -40.41 -15.49 0.26
N GLY A 745 -39.29 -14.88 0.56
CA GLY A 745 -38.61 -13.91 -0.30
C GLY A 745 -37.24 -14.41 -0.77
N ARG A 746 -36.88 -14.06 -2.00
CA ARG A 746 -35.54 -14.28 -2.56
C ARG A 746 -35.08 -13.08 -3.36
N GLY A 747 -33.81 -12.66 -3.13
CA GLY A 747 -33.21 -11.55 -3.82
C GLY A 747 -31.88 -11.91 -4.45
N TYR A 748 -31.57 -11.19 -5.53
CA TYR A 748 -30.30 -11.25 -6.25
C TYR A 748 -29.75 -9.83 -6.34
N THR A 749 -28.64 -9.60 -5.66
CA THR A 749 -28.01 -8.29 -5.59
C THR A 749 -26.73 -8.27 -6.42
N ASN A 750 -26.64 -7.28 -7.31
CA ASN A 750 -25.43 -6.95 -8.02
C ASN A 750 -24.80 -5.70 -7.37
N VAL A 751 -23.56 -5.84 -6.90
CA VAL A 751 -22.83 -4.78 -6.23
C VAL A 751 -21.74 -4.26 -7.15
N ASN A 752 -21.77 -2.98 -7.44
CA ASN A 752 -20.71 -2.29 -8.17
C ASN A 752 -19.56 -1.94 -7.23
N THR A 753 -18.34 -2.00 -7.72
CA THR A 753 -17.17 -1.64 -6.94
C THR A 753 -16.73 -0.20 -7.24
N ALA A 754 -16.22 0.50 -6.23
CA ALA A 754 -15.66 1.82 -6.40
C ALA A 754 -14.18 1.71 -6.80
N SER A 755 -13.72 2.59 -7.68
CA SER A 755 -12.33 2.57 -8.18
C SER A 755 -11.28 2.85 -7.09
N ASN A 756 -11.69 3.51 -6.01
CA ASN A 756 -10.84 3.86 -4.86
C ASN A 756 -11.08 2.93 -3.66
N SER A 757 -11.53 1.72 -3.90
CA SER A 757 -11.84 0.73 -2.86
C SER A 757 -10.89 -0.45 -2.90
N LEU A 758 -10.66 -1.06 -1.74
CA LEU A 758 -10.01 -2.36 -1.61
C LEU A 758 -10.93 -3.50 -2.07
N ILE A 759 -12.24 -3.26 -2.15
CA ILE A 759 -13.20 -4.25 -2.65
C ILE A 759 -13.08 -4.30 -4.17
N LYS A 760 -12.39 -5.32 -4.67
CA LYS A 760 -12.08 -5.52 -6.08
C LYS A 760 -13.26 -6.05 -6.89
N SER A 761 -14.00 -6.98 -6.29
CA SER A 761 -15.18 -7.57 -6.89
C SER A 761 -16.12 -8.14 -5.83
N VAL A 762 -17.39 -8.17 -6.16
CA VAL A 762 -18.42 -8.84 -5.37
C VAL A 762 -19.19 -9.75 -6.30
N ASP A 763 -19.30 -11.03 -5.96
CA ASP A 763 -20.13 -11.97 -6.69
C ASP A 763 -21.61 -11.61 -6.50
N ILE A 764 -22.47 -12.04 -7.41
CA ILE A 764 -23.93 -11.89 -7.25
C ILE A 764 -24.34 -12.48 -5.91
N ILE A 765 -24.90 -11.62 -5.06
CA ILE A 765 -25.35 -12.00 -3.72
C ILE A 765 -26.76 -12.54 -3.82
N GLN A 766 -26.97 -13.70 -3.23
CA GLN A 766 -28.30 -14.27 -3.07
C GLN A 766 -28.73 -14.10 -1.62
N SER A 767 -29.92 -13.57 -1.41
CA SER A 767 -30.55 -13.40 -0.09
C SER A 767 -31.93 -14.07 -0.04
N GLN A 768 -32.35 -14.40 1.15
CA GLN A 768 -33.64 -15.05 1.40
C GLN A 768 -34.25 -14.46 2.69
N SER A 769 -35.60 -14.52 2.74
CA SER A 769 -36.39 -14.21 3.95
C SER A 769 -37.52 -15.22 4.11
N LEU A 770 -37.93 -15.43 5.34
CA LEU A 770 -39.09 -16.23 5.69
C LEU A 770 -39.87 -15.51 6.79
N LYS A 771 -41.19 -15.41 6.67
CA LYS A 771 -42.09 -14.98 7.73
C LYS A 771 -43.27 -15.98 7.79
N ILE A 772 -43.63 -16.33 9.00
CA ILE A 772 -44.83 -17.16 9.30
C ILE A 772 -45.63 -16.37 10.30
N GLY A 773 -46.93 -16.30 10.11
CA GLY A 773 -47.83 -15.60 11.00
C GLY A 773 -49.13 -16.31 11.22
N PHE A 774 -49.69 -16.14 12.43
CA PHE A 774 -50.99 -16.52 12.81
C PHE A 774 -51.71 -15.33 13.44
N GLU A 775 -52.95 -15.09 13.09
CA GLU A 775 -53.80 -14.05 13.64
C GLU A 775 -55.18 -14.60 13.92
N GLN A 776 -55.74 -14.22 15.07
CA GLN A 776 -57.12 -14.57 15.43
C GLN A 776 -57.91 -13.30 15.76
N SER A 777 -59.05 -13.13 15.15
CA SER A 777 -60.00 -12.08 15.49
C SER A 777 -60.75 -12.48 16.77
N LEU A 778 -60.64 -11.66 17.81
CA LEU A 778 -61.35 -11.82 19.06
C LEU A 778 -62.72 -11.20 18.96
N THR A 779 -62.78 -9.98 18.43
CA THR A 779 -64.00 -9.26 18.07
C THR A 779 -63.82 -8.68 16.66
N ASP A 780 -64.86 -7.99 16.17
CA ASP A 780 -64.81 -7.32 14.87
C ASP A 780 -63.74 -6.19 14.88
N ASN A 781 -63.37 -5.71 16.04
CA ASN A 781 -62.45 -4.59 16.22
C ASN A 781 -61.11 -4.95 16.90
N SER A 782 -60.92 -6.21 17.29
CA SER A 782 -59.69 -6.61 17.99
C SER A 782 -59.14 -7.93 17.49
N ASN A 783 -57.82 -7.95 17.27
CA ASN A 783 -57.09 -9.12 16.84
C ASN A 783 -55.86 -9.31 17.70
N TRP A 784 -55.45 -10.56 17.89
CA TRP A 784 -54.11 -10.87 18.38
C TRP A 784 -53.42 -11.80 17.38
N GLY A 785 -52.09 -11.82 17.42
CA GLY A 785 -51.36 -12.69 16.55
C GLY A 785 -49.92 -12.95 16.98
N ILE A 786 -49.38 -14.03 16.41
CA ILE A 786 -47.99 -14.43 16.60
C ILE A 786 -47.28 -14.42 15.24
N THR A 787 -46.11 -13.90 15.19
CA THR A 787 -45.26 -13.95 14.02
C THR A 787 -43.92 -14.59 14.35
N ALA A 788 -43.39 -15.42 13.45
CA ALA A 788 -42.03 -15.96 13.53
C ALA A 788 -41.35 -15.73 12.16
N GLY A 789 -40.08 -15.37 12.19
CA GLY A 789 -39.41 -15.05 10.93
C GLY A 789 -37.88 -15.15 10.97
N LEU A 790 -37.39 -15.25 9.76
CA LEU A 790 -35.99 -15.07 9.40
C LEU A 790 -35.95 -13.84 8.49
N PRO A 791 -35.58 -12.66 9.01
CA PRO A 791 -35.40 -11.50 8.17
C PRO A 791 -34.32 -11.77 7.12
N ASN A 792 -34.24 -10.93 6.10
CA ASN A 792 -33.32 -11.14 4.99
C ASN A 792 -31.89 -11.50 5.46
N TYR A 793 -31.40 -12.61 4.96
CA TYR A 793 -30.03 -13.09 5.20
C TYR A 793 -29.39 -13.57 3.89
N ILE A 794 -28.09 -13.50 3.82
CA ILE A 794 -27.33 -13.89 2.62
C ILE A 794 -27.11 -15.40 2.63
N THR A 795 -27.56 -16.07 1.57
CA THR A 795 -27.40 -17.52 1.38
C THR A 795 -26.21 -17.88 0.53
N LYS A 796 -25.80 -16.96 -0.39
CA LYS A 796 -24.66 -17.12 -1.29
C LYS A 796 -24.11 -15.76 -1.67
N GLY A 797 -22.81 -15.69 -1.83
CA GLY A 797 -22.06 -14.51 -2.28
C GLY A 797 -20.65 -14.54 -1.71
N SER A 798 -19.73 -13.86 -2.38
CA SER A 798 -18.39 -13.60 -1.88
C SER A 798 -17.91 -12.25 -2.37
N ALA A 799 -16.98 -11.65 -1.63
CA ALA A 799 -16.28 -10.44 -2.03
C ALA A 799 -14.78 -10.74 -2.08
N THR A 800 -14.12 -10.22 -3.10
CA THR A 800 -12.67 -10.22 -3.19
C THR A 800 -12.16 -8.86 -2.75
N VAL A 801 -11.31 -8.84 -1.75
CA VAL A 801 -10.66 -7.64 -1.22
C VAL A 801 -9.19 -7.70 -1.57
N SER A 802 -8.72 -6.69 -2.28
CA SER A 802 -7.32 -6.55 -2.70
C SER A 802 -6.58 -5.71 -1.66
N VAL A 803 -5.85 -6.37 -0.78
CA VAL A 803 -5.21 -5.73 0.38
C VAL A 803 -3.76 -5.40 0.05
N PRO A 804 -3.34 -4.11 0.12
CA PRO A 804 -1.95 -3.76 -0.03
C PRO A 804 -1.16 -4.28 1.17
N TYR A 805 -0.09 -5.04 0.92
CA TYR A 805 0.65 -5.72 1.99
C TYR A 805 2.15 -5.43 2.00
N ALA A 806 2.72 -4.95 0.91
CA ALA A 806 4.14 -4.63 0.81
C ALA A 806 4.43 -3.70 -0.37
N THR A 807 5.65 -3.18 -0.41
CA THR A 807 6.21 -2.44 -1.55
C THR A 807 7.32 -3.28 -2.19
N SER A 808 7.36 -3.35 -3.52
CA SER A 808 8.46 -4.03 -4.25
C SER A 808 9.77 -3.24 -4.13
N ALA A 809 10.88 -3.83 -4.59
CA ALA A 809 12.16 -3.14 -4.66
C ALA A 809 12.13 -1.92 -5.61
N GLU A 810 11.23 -1.91 -6.57
CA GLU A 810 11.01 -0.82 -7.53
C GLU A 810 10.04 0.26 -7.00
N GLY A 811 9.43 0.03 -5.82
CA GLY A 811 8.49 0.94 -5.20
C GLY A 811 7.01 0.71 -5.59
N ASP A 812 6.69 -0.41 -6.24
CA ASP A 812 5.33 -0.76 -6.60
C ASP A 812 4.59 -1.40 -5.43
N VAL A 813 3.32 -1.03 -5.27
CA VAL A 813 2.46 -1.59 -4.23
C VAL A 813 2.04 -3.01 -4.61
N LEU A 814 2.31 -3.96 -3.72
CA LEU A 814 1.91 -5.35 -3.86
C LEU A 814 0.61 -5.60 -3.13
N TYR A 815 -0.31 -6.31 -3.81
CA TYR A 815 -1.64 -6.62 -3.28
C TYR A 815 -1.83 -8.12 -3.10
N ASN A 816 -2.52 -8.47 -2.02
CA ASN A 816 -3.01 -9.81 -1.77
C ASN A 816 -4.54 -9.83 -1.91
N ASP A 817 -5.03 -10.64 -2.84
CA ASP A 817 -6.46 -10.79 -3.07
C ASP A 817 -7.04 -11.83 -2.09
N VAL A 818 -7.84 -11.39 -1.14
CA VAL A 818 -8.49 -12.22 -0.14
C VAL A 818 -9.96 -12.35 -0.46
N ARG A 819 -10.43 -13.58 -0.64
CA ARG A 819 -11.84 -13.86 -0.87
C ARG A 819 -12.57 -14.13 0.44
N ALA A 820 -13.55 -13.30 0.76
CA ALA A 820 -14.40 -13.44 1.92
C ALA A 820 -15.77 -13.99 1.52
N ASN A 821 -16.22 -15.00 2.24
CA ASN A 821 -17.55 -15.55 2.04
C ASN A 821 -18.59 -14.68 2.76
N LEU A 822 -19.54 -14.13 2.03
CA LEU A 822 -20.58 -13.24 2.53
C LEU A 822 -21.81 -13.98 3.07
N LYS A 823 -21.84 -15.31 3.01
CA LYS A 823 -22.95 -16.10 3.55
C LYS A 823 -23.15 -15.83 5.05
N THR A 824 -24.37 -15.48 5.43
CA THR A 824 -24.76 -15.33 6.82
C THR A 824 -24.66 -16.66 7.55
N ARG A 825 -23.80 -16.76 8.57
CA ARG A 825 -23.59 -18.01 9.33
C ARG A 825 -24.75 -18.30 10.27
N THR A 826 -25.22 -17.28 10.96
CA THR A 826 -26.28 -17.36 11.97
C THR A 826 -27.38 -16.36 11.63
N PRO A 827 -28.37 -16.74 10.82
CA PRO A 827 -29.47 -15.84 10.51
C PRO A 827 -30.19 -15.35 11.77
N GLU A 828 -30.59 -14.10 11.75
CA GLU A 828 -31.45 -13.55 12.78
C GLU A 828 -32.80 -14.28 12.80
N LYS A 829 -33.33 -14.51 13.99
CA LYS A 829 -34.66 -15.13 14.21
C LYS A 829 -35.50 -14.19 15.02
N ASN A 830 -36.69 -13.94 14.57
CA ASN A 830 -37.66 -13.08 15.24
C ASN A 830 -38.88 -13.88 15.67
N LEU A 831 -39.37 -13.59 16.87
CA LEU A 831 -40.63 -14.09 17.38
C LEU A 831 -41.42 -12.89 17.96
N GLY A 832 -42.56 -12.59 17.37
CA GLY A 832 -43.42 -11.46 17.76
C GLY A 832 -44.77 -11.91 18.25
N LEU A 833 -45.26 -11.23 19.26
CA LEU A 833 -46.66 -11.30 19.73
C LEU A 833 -47.24 -9.89 19.65
N TYR A 834 -48.41 -9.77 19.06
CA TYR A 834 -49.11 -8.48 18.97
C TYR A 834 -50.57 -8.58 19.29
N TYR A 835 -51.16 -7.45 19.71
CA TYR A 835 -52.56 -7.21 19.91
C TYR A 835 -52.93 -5.90 19.23
N THR A 836 -54.02 -5.89 18.47
CA THR A 836 -54.55 -4.69 17.80
C THR A 836 -56.00 -4.47 18.21
N GLU A 837 -56.33 -3.20 18.44
CA GLU A 837 -57.69 -2.78 18.76
C GLU A 837 -58.04 -1.53 17.95
N LYS A 838 -59.24 -1.48 17.38
CA LYS A 838 -59.79 -0.33 16.67
C LYS A 838 -60.95 0.21 17.46
N SER A 839 -61.06 1.54 17.56
CA SER A 839 -62.17 2.21 18.21
C SER A 839 -63.40 2.21 17.30
N GLU A 840 -64.57 2.03 17.88
CA GLU A 840 -65.88 2.11 17.17
C GLU A 840 -66.36 3.58 17.02
N SER A 841 -65.63 4.57 17.52
CA SER A 841 -66.05 5.97 17.46
C SER A 841 -65.80 6.57 16.05
N GLU A 842 -66.54 7.65 15.68
CA GLU A 842 -66.37 8.41 14.44
C GLU A 842 -64.94 8.93 14.21
N MET A 843 -64.13 8.99 15.27
CA MET A 843 -62.69 9.15 15.19
C MET A 843 -62.01 7.76 15.15
N GLU A 844 -61.67 7.28 13.99
CA GLU A 844 -61.00 5.98 13.78
C GLU A 844 -59.62 5.96 14.47
N TRP A 845 -59.56 5.54 15.71
CA TRP A 845 -58.32 5.28 16.44
C TRP A 845 -58.03 3.78 16.36
N GLY A 846 -56.77 3.44 16.01
CA GLY A 846 -56.24 2.10 16.17
C GLY A 846 -55.13 2.10 17.18
N MET A 847 -55.13 1.14 18.10
CA MET A 847 -53.99 0.86 18.97
C MET A 847 -53.41 -0.50 18.67
N ARG A 848 -52.11 -0.57 18.70
CA ARG A 848 -51.38 -1.83 18.56
C ARG A 848 -50.33 -1.95 19.63
N TYR A 849 -50.30 -3.05 20.33
CA TYR A 849 -49.31 -3.45 21.30
C TYR A 849 -48.52 -4.61 20.71
N ASN A 850 -47.19 -4.61 20.82
CA ASN A 850 -46.37 -5.70 20.35
C ASN A 850 -45.18 -5.95 21.24
N ILE A 851 -44.79 -7.20 21.33
CA ILE A 851 -43.58 -7.69 21.96
C ILE A 851 -42.84 -8.49 20.90
N GLU A 852 -41.58 -8.21 20.65
CA GLU A 852 -40.73 -8.94 19.73
C GLU A 852 -39.46 -9.42 20.45
N TYR A 853 -39.22 -10.72 20.40
CA TYR A 853 -37.95 -11.31 20.78
C TYR A 853 -37.12 -11.56 19.54
N ARG A 854 -35.88 -11.15 19.58
CA ARG A 854 -34.89 -11.30 18.50
C ARG A 854 -33.69 -12.09 18.99
N ASN A 855 -33.30 -13.07 18.22
CA ASN A 855 -32.12 -13.91 18.46
C ASN A 855 -31.13 -13.74 17.32
N ASN A 856 -29.83 -13.69 17.61
CA ASN A 856 -28.74 -13.43 16.69
C ASN A 856 -28.93 -12.12 15.89
N ILE A 857 -29.18 -11.02 16.61
CA ILE A 857 -29.41 -9.69 16.02
C ILE A 857 -28.28 -9.35 15.05
N ALA A 858 -28.64 -8.89 13.86
CA ALA A 858 -27.73 -8.59 12.76
C ALA A 858 -26.80 -9.77 12.37
N GLY A 859 -27.19 -11.01 12.68
CA GLY A 859 -26.41 -12.21 12.42
C GLY A 859 -25.25 -12.47 13.38
N GLU A 860 -25.17 -11.73 14.50
CA GLU A 860 -24.19 -11.97 15.56
C GLU A 860 -24.68 -13.04 16.53
N THR A 861 -23.95 -14.14 16.61
CA THR A 861 -24.29 -15.28 17.47
C THR A 861 -24.41 -14.85 18.94
N GLY A 862 -25.57 -15.14 19.54
CA GLY A 862 -25.82 -14.89 20.94
C GLY A 862 -26.21 -13.44 21.29
N LYS A 863 -26.30 -12.54 20.33
CA LYS A 863 -26.81 -11.19 20.55
C LYS A 863 -28.33 -11.20 20.48
N ASN A 864 -28.97 -11.12 21.62
CA ASN A 864 -30.41 -11.22 21.77
C ASN A 864 -31.01 -9.88 22.24
N GLY A 865 -32.28 -9.67 21.94
CA GLY A 865 -33.01 -8.49 22.35
C GLY A 865 -34.50 -8.73 22.51
N LEU A 866 -35.10 -8.01 23.40
CA LEU A 866 -36.53 -7.96 23.60
C LEU A 866 -37.02 -6.53 23.37
N GLY A 867 -37.93 -6.34 22.43
CA GLY A 867 -38.51 -5.04 22.09
C GLY A 867 -39.99 -4.97 22.49
N PHE A 868 -40.41 -3.80 22.99
CA PHE A 868 -41.80 -3.48 23.24
C PHE A 868 -42.20 -2.29 22.38
N GLY A 869 -43.36 -2.33 21.76
CA GLY A 869 -43.88 -1.21 20.99
C GLY A 869 -45.36 -0.97 21.24
N VAL A 870 -45.74 0.29 21.28
CA VAL A 870 -47.12 0.74 21.27
C VAL A 870 -47.28 1.69 20.08
N GLN A 871 -48.19 1.38 19.22
CA GLN A 871 -48.52 2.20 18.05
C GLN A 871 -49.95 2.71 18.20
N VAL A 872 -50.10 4.00 17.99
CA VAL A 872 -51.41 4.66 17.92
C VAL A 872 -51.56 5.22 16.51
N GLU A 873 -52.58 4.80 15.81
CA GLU A 873 -52.91 5.26 14.47
C GLU A 873 -54.24 5.98 14.48
N ARG A 874 -54.32 7.14 13.87
CA ARG A 874 -55.55 7.87 13.64
C ARG A 874 -55.75 8.03 12.14
N ARG A 875 -56.85 7.60 11.62
CA ARG A 875 -57.30 7.87 10.25
C ARG A 875 -58.06 9.20 10.27
N PHE A 876 -57.70 10.13 9.43
CA PHE A 876 -58.36 11.40 9.21
C PHE A 876 -59.27 11.28 7.97
#